data_49471e408a3194329a18c7f56cad804a
#
_entry.id   49471e408a3194329a18c7f56cad804a
#
_cell.length_a   1.000
_cell.length_b   1.000
_cell.length_c   1.000
_cell.angle_alpha   90.00
_cell.angle_beta   90.00
_cell.angle_gamma   90.00
#
_symmetry.space_group_name_H-M   'P 1'
#
loop_
_entity.id
_entity.type
_entity.pdbx_description
1 polymer ?
#
loop_
_entity_poly.entity_id
_entity_poly.type
_entity_poly.pdbx_seq_one_letter_code
_entity_poly.pdbx_strand_id
1 'polypeptide(L)'
;MNVSQQIGPRAAASERSMADAIRFLSMDAVEKANSGHPGMPMGMADAVTVLFNRFIRIDPSHPDWPDRDRFVLSAGHGSMLLYSLHHLIGFADMPMAELSSFRQLGSKTAGHPEYGHALGIETTTGPLGQGISTAVGMAIAEQMMAARFGSALCNHFTYVVAGDGCLQEGISHEAIDLAGHLKLRKLVVLWDDNRISIDGSTDLSTSMNQLARFRAAGWDAQAVDGHDPDAVEKAIERARRTRKPSLIACRTRIGKGAASMEGSHKTHGAALGEKEIAATREKLGWPHPPFFVPPEIKAAWEKVATRGRTAREAWEIRLDASRSKKRYEQTVERQLDGEVGDLLARFRGAHRTRATKVATRQASQMALEVINGATALTIGGSADLTGSNLTLTSQTQPISPGNFKGRYLHYGIREHGMAAAMNGIALHGGFIPYGGTFLVFSDYARGAMRLSALMGLPVIYVLTHDSIGLGEDGPTHQPVEHLAMLRATPNLNVFRPADIIETAECWEIAIGEKNTPSVLALSRQALPMLRRTDGNENLSALGAYVLMEARGDRDITLLATGSEVEIAVAAAERLQAEERIAAAVVSMPCWEKFEAQDAAYQRQVLGDAPRIAIEAAGRLGWDRWMGPDSAFVGMTGFGASAPAGDLYRHFGITADHVVAEALDLLRRACPETPPIGARTGKPVAHIVRSSEEA
;
A
#
# COMPACT_ATOMS: atom_id res chain seq x y z
N MET A 1 -33.35 39.09 48.26
CA MET A 1 -33.78 39.29 46.87
C MET A 1 -33.07 38.30 46.00
N ASN A 2 -33.77 37.20 45.65
CA ASN A 2 -33.25 36.22 44.71
C ASN A 2 -33.50 36.73 43.30
N VAL A 3 -32.44 37.06 42.58
CA VAL A 3 -32.50 37.33 41.15
C VAL A 3 -32.28 36.03 40.43
N SER A 4 -33.38 35.28 40.14
CA SER A 4 -33.38 34.19 39.18
C SER A 4 -33.20 34.81 37.78
N GLN A 5 -31.99 34.76 37.23
CA GLN A 5 -31.77 35.00 35.80
C GLN A 5 -32.53 33.93 35.02
N GLN A 6 -33.63 34.29 34.38
CA GLN A 6 -34.29 33.55 33.35
C GLN A 6 -33.30 33.41 32.18
N ILE A 7 -32.70 32.21 32.02
CA ILE A 7 -31.98 31.84 30.81
C ILE A 7 -33.01 31.65 29.71
N GLY A 8 -33.20 32.70 28.87
CA GLY A 8 -33.99 32.57 27.66
C GLY A 8 -33.45 31.45 26.74
N PRO A 9 -34.25 30.94 25.79
CA PRO A 9 -33.77 29.88 24.89
C PRO A 9 -32.51 30.35 24.18
N ARG A 10 -31.37 29.69 24.45
CA ARG A 10 -30.11 29.93 23.73
C ARG A 10 -30.36 29.79 22.23
N ALA A 11 -29.99 30.82 21.46
CA ALA A 11 -30.05 30.74 20.00
C ALA A 11 -29.26 29.54 19.51
N ALA A 12 -29.82 28.80 18.56
CA ALA A 12 -29.12 27.65 17.95
C ALA A 12 -27.80 28.14 17.31
N ALA A 13 -26.72 27.39 17.51
CA ALA A 13 -25.43 27.72 16.93
C ALA A 13 -25.52 27.79 15.39
N SER A 14 -24.94 28.83 14.78
CA SER A 14 -24.88 28.98 13.34
C SER A 14 -23.77 28.10 12.72
N GLU A 15 -23.89 27.74 11.45
CA GLU A 15 -22.81 27.03 10.75
C GLU A 15 -21.50 27.82 10.77
N ARG A 16 -21.57 29.15 10.75
CA ARG A 16 -20.38 29.99 10.92
C ARG A 16 -19.69 29.72 12.26
N SER A 17 -20.43 29.70 13.37
CA SER A 17 -19.84 29.42 14.68
C SER A 17 -19.32 27.97 14.80
N MET A 18 -19.95 27.02 14.10
CA MET A 18 -19.45 25.66 14.00
C MET A 18 -18.12 25.61 13.24
N ALA A 19 -17.99 26.32 12.14
CA ALA A 19 -16.74 26.44 11.37
C ALA A 19 -15.64 27.16 12.15
N ASP A 20 -16.00 28.22 12.91
CA ASP A 20 -15.06 28.95 13.76
C ASP A 20 -14.48 28.05 14.86
N ALA A 21 -15.25 27.10 15.41
CA ALA A 21 -14.70 26.10 16.34
C ALA A 21 -13.56 25.27 15.72
N ILE A 22 -13.69 24.85 14.45
CA ILE A 22 -12.62 24.15 13.71
C ILE A 22 -11.39 25.06 13.58
N ARG A 23 -11.58 26.34 13.20
CA ARG A 23 -10.50 27.32 13.05
C ARG A 23 -9.71 27.48 14.34
N PHE A 24 -10.42 27.71 15.46
CA PHE A 24 -9.77 27.95 16.74
C PHE A 24 -9.08 26.71 17.30
N LEU A 25 -9.69 25.53 17.22
CA LEU A 25 -9.03 24.29 17.64
C LEU A 25 -7.77 24.02 16.82
N SER A 26 -7.81 24.30 15.51
CA SER A 26 -6.65 24.10 14.63
C SER A 26 -5.52 25.09 14.93
N MET A 27 -5.84 26.37 15.11
CA MET A 27 -4.85 27.40 15.49
C MET A 27 -4.20 27.09 16.83
N ASP A 28 -5.04 26.80 17.85
CA ASP A 28 -4.59 26.59 19.22
C ASP A 28 -3.67 25.37 19.31
N ALA A 29 -3.99 24.27 18.59
CA ALA A 29 -3.19 23.05 18.58
C ALA A 29 -1.83 23.26 17.90
N VAL A 30 -1.83 23.93 16.73
CA VAL A 30 -0.59 24.23 15.99
C VAL A 30 0.30 25.21 16.78
N GLU A 31 -0.28 26.23 17.39
CA GLU A 31 0.46 27.17 18.24
C GLU A 31 1.09 26.49 19.44
N LYS A 32 0.31 25.69 20.17
CA LYS A 32 0.82 24.94 21.33
C LYS A 32 1.94 23.98 20.97
N ALA A 33 1.82 23.29 19.83
CA ALA A 33 2.85 22.39 19.32
C ALA A 33 4.05 23.12 18.72
N ASN A 34 3.92 24.42 18.44
CA ASN A 34 4.85 25.23 17.65
C ASN A 34 5.25 24.53 16.33
N SER A 35 4.33 23.76 15.77
CA SER A 35 4.53 22.93 14.57
C SER A 35 3.20 22.51 13.99
N GLY A 36 3.03 22.64 12.66
CA GLY A 36 1.83 22.20 11.97
C GLY A 36 1.38 23.16 10.88
N HIS A 37 0.18 22.91 10.34
CA HIS A 37 -0.34 23.59 9.17
C HIS A 37 -1.76 24.13 9.46
N PRO A 38 -1.90 25.37 9.98
CA PRO A 38 -3.21 25.90 10.35
C PRO A 38 -4.01 26.43 9.16
N GLY A 39 -3.34 26.84 8.08
CA GLY A 39 -3.94 27.64 7.00
C GLY A 39 -5.05 26.92 6.24
N MET A 40 -4.84 25.67 5.84
CA MET A 40 -5.85 24.88 5.13
C MET A 40 -7.05 24.52 6.04
N PRO A 41 -6.87 24.01 7.27
CA PRO A 41 -7.97 23.82 8.21
C PRO A 41 -8.85 25.06 8.39
N MET A 42 -8.24 26.23 8.52
CA MET A 42 -8.97 27.49 8.66
C MET A 42 -9.73 27.86 7.37
N GLY A 43 -9.11 27.65 6.20
CA GLY A 43 -9.70 27.93 4.89
C GLY A 43 -10.89 27.05 4.58
N MET A 44 -10.75 25.72 4.77
CA MET A 44 -11.77 24.73 4.44
C MET A 44 -12.87 24.58 5.50
N ALA A 45 -12.76 25.23 6.65
CA ALA A 45 -13.70 25.05 7.76
C ALA A 45 -15.16 25.24 7.35
N ASP A 46 -15.50 26.24 6.53
CA ASP A 46 -16.88 26.49 6.09
C ASP A 46 -17.40 25.36 5.20
N ALA A 47 -16.68 25.01 4.14
CA ALA A 47 -17.08 23.98 3.19
C ALA A 47 -17.24 22.60 3.85
N VAL A 48 -16.31 22.25 4.76
CA VAL A 48 -16.36 20.97 5.48
C VAL A 48 -17.46 20.97 6.54
N THR A 49 -17.75 22.12 7.17
CA THR A 49 -18.91 22.25 8.08
C THR A 49 -20.21 21.95 7.35
N VAL A 50 -20.41 22.46 6.14
CA VAL A 50 -21.59 22.16 5.32
C VAL A 50 -21.67 20.65 5.00
N LEU A 51 -20.55 20.07 4.57
CA LEU A 51 -20.48 18.62 4.29
C LEU A 51 -20.91 17.79 5.51
N PHE A 52 -20.30 18.08 6.66
CA PHE A 52 -20.57 17.30 7.89
C PHE A 52 -21.95 17.60 8.46
N ASN A 53 -22.36 18.86 8.54
CA ASN A 53 -23.65 19.24 9.13
C ASN A 53 -24.84 18.81 8.30
N ARG A 54 -24.74 18.78 6.96
CA ARG A 54 -25.89 18.54 6.10
C ARG A 54 -25.91 17.17 5.41
N PHE A 55 -24.77 16.49 5.19
CA PHE A 55 -24.70 15.35 4.27
C PHE A 55 -24.09 14.07 4.85
N ILE A 56 -22.92 14.14 5.47
CA ILE A 56 -22.14 12.96 5.84
C ILE A 56 -22.86 12.06 6.86
N ARG A 57 -22.73 10.75 6.67
CA ARG A 57 -23.30 9.72 7.56
C ARG A 57 -22.17 8.95 8.22
N ILE A 58 -21.79 9.37 9.41
CA ILE A 58 -20.76 8.75 10.26
C ILE A 58 -21.33 8.62 11.66
N ASP A 59 -21.23 7.43 12.28
CA ASP A 59 -21.54 7.21 13.69
C ASP A 59 -20.24 7.06 14.47
N PRO A 60 -19.81 8.06 15.26
CA PRO A 60 -18.58 7.97 16.05
C PRO A 60 -18.56 6.84 17.08
N SER A 61 -19.72 6.33 17.49
CA SER A 61 -19.81 5.19 18.40
C SER A 61 -19.60 3.84 17.71
N HIS A 62 -19.66 3.81 16.37
CA HIS A 62 -19.41 2.64 15.51
C HIS A 62 -18.56 3.07 14.31
N PRO A 63 -17.28 3.39 14.53
CA PRO A 63 -16.40 3.96 13.50
C PRO A 63 -16.10 3.01 12.34
N ASP A 64 -16.32 1.73 12.53
CA ASP A 64 -16.14 0.63 11.58
C ASP A 64 -17.42 0.22 10.84
N TRP A 65 -18.56 0.92 11.08
CA TRP A 65 -19.82 0.63 10.38
C TRP A 65 -19.60 0.53 8.86
N PRO A 66 -19.90 -0.63 8.21
CA PRO A 66 -19.50 -0.88 6.83
C PRO A 66 -20.11 0.09 5.80
N ASP A 67 -21.37 0.55 6.01
CA ASP A 67 -22.06 1.47 5.07
C ASP A 67 -21.96 2.95 5.49
N ARG A 68 -21.00 3.32 6.36
CA ARG A 68 -20.70 4.74 6.65
C ARG A 68 -20.13 5.43 5.42
N ASP A 69 -20.38 6.72 5.27
CA ASP A 69 -19.64 7.53 4.30
C ASP A 69 -18.16 7.59 4.68
N ARG A 70 -17.26 7.60 3.70
CA ARG A 70 -15.81 7.72 3.92
C ARG A 70 -15.39 9.17 3.77
N PHE A 71 -14.60 9.66 4.73
CA PHE A 71 -13.99 10.99 4.64
C PHE A 71 -12.47 10.87 4.58
N VAL A 72 -11.88 11.26 3.46
CA VAL A 72 -10.43 11.20 3.20
C VAL A 72 -9.85 12.60 3.15
N LEU A 73 -8.98 12.92 4.08
CA LEU A 73 -8.20 14.14 4.04
C LEU A 73 -6.92 13.91 3.23
N SER A 74 -6.99 14.07 1.89
CA SER A 74 -5.85 13.90 0.98
C SER A 74 -4.78 14.97 1.21
N ALA A 75 -5.18 16.19 1.57
CA ALA A 75 -4.28 17.24 2.04
C ALA A 75 -3.89 17.00 3.51
N GLY A 76 -3.19 15.88 3.76
CA GLY A 76 -2.92 15.36 5.10
C GLY A 76 -2.14 16.29 6.03
N HIS A 77 -1.40 17.27 5.48
CA HIS A 77 -0.74 18.31 6.27
C HIS A 77 -1.74 19.12 7.11
N GLY A 78 -2.98 19.31 6.63
CA GLY A 78 -4.05 19.96 7.39
C GLY A 78 -4.74 19.04 8.40
N SER A 79 -4.03 18.10 9.01
CA SER A 79 -4.53 17.04 9.91
C SER A 79 -5.44 17.57 11.03
N MET A 80 -5.19 18.78 11.53
CA MET A 80 -6.03 19.40 12.55
C MET A 80 -7.47 19.65 12.09
N LEU A 81 -7.75 19.78 10.79
CA LEU A 81 -9.12 19.77 10.27
C LEU A 81 -9.84 18.48 10.67
N LEU A 82 -9.22 17.32 10.41
CA LEU A 82 -9.78 16.02 10.70
C LEU A 82 -9.92 15.77 12.21
N TYR A 83 -8.89 16.08 12.98
CA TYR A 83 -8.90 15.89 14.43
C TYR A 83 -9.91 16.79 15.13
N SER A 84 -10.04 18.05 14.68
CA SER A 84 -11.09 18.96 15.20
C SER A 84 -12.49 18.43 14.91
N LEU A 85 -12.73 17.90 13.70
CA LEU A 85 -13.99 17.27 13.33
C LEU A 85 -14.27 16.04 14.20
N HIS A 86 -13.31 15.15 14.40
CA HIS A 86 -13.46 13.94 15.22
C HIS A 86 -13.81 14.30 16.66
N HIS A 87 -13.13 15.32 17.23
CA HIS A 87 -13.48 15.83 18.56
C HIS A 87 -14.91 16.38 18.61
N LEU A 88 -15.26 17.24 17.66
CA LEU A 88 -16.55 17.93 17.64
C LEU A 88 -17.74 17.00 17.45
N ILE A 89 -17.61 15.94 16.63
CA ILE A 89 -18.66 14.93 16.42
C ILE A 89 -18.65 13.80 17.45
N GLY A 90 -17.63 13.72 18.31
CA GLY A 90 -17.61 12.87 19.49
C GLY A 90 -16.99 11.50 19.33
N PHE A 91 -15.91 11.34 18.55
CA PHE A 91 -15.10 10.12 18.61
C PHE A 91 -14.47 9.95 20.00
N ALA A 92 -14.60 8.75 20.55
CA ALA A 92 -14.25 8.48 21.95
C ALA A 92 -12.76 8.67 22.26
N ASP A 93 -11.89 8.40 21.28
CA ASP A 93 -10.44 8.52 21.41
C ASP A 93 -9.88 9.88 20.97
N MET A 94 -10.77 10.88 20.73
CA MET A 94 -10.39 12.25 20.37
C MET A 94 -10.90 13.28 21.38
N PRO A 95 -10.61 13.13 22.70
CA PRO A 95 -10.93 14.17 23.69
C PRO A 95 -10.07 15.42 23.49
N MET A 96 -10.44 16.54 24.14
CA MET A 96 -9.69 17.79 24.05
C MET A 96 -8.21 17.66 24.46
N ALA A 97 -7.90 16.72 25.36
CA ALA A 97 -6.52 16.43 25.76
C ALA A 97 -5.65 15.97 24.58
N GLU A 98 -6.21 15.15 23.68
CA GLU A 98 -5.49 14.73 22.46
C GLU A 98 -5.22 15.90 21.51
N LEU A 99 -6.22 16.77 21.27
CA LEU A 99 -6.02 17.97 20.44
C LEU A 99 -4.92 18.87 21.03
N SER A 100 -4.92 19.03 22.35
CA SER A 100 -3.92 19.84 23.05
C SER A 100 -2.53 19.20 23.11
N SER A 101 -2.42 17.92 22.74
CA SER A 101 -1.17 17.15 22.64
C SER A 101 -0.77 16.88 21.18
N PHE A 102 -1.24 17.74 20.25
CA PHE A 102 -0.94 17.62 18.83
C PHE A 102 0.57 17.46 18.56
N ARG A 103 0.93 16.46 17.75
CA ARG A 103 2.32 16.12 17.39
C ARG A 103 3.22 15.71 18.56
N GLN A 104 2.65 15.34 19.69
CA GLN A 104 3.44 14.80 20.81
C GLN A 104 3.53 13.26 20.72
N LEU A 105 4.64 12.70 21.21
CA LEU A 105 4.83 11.25 21.22
C LEU A 105 3.72 10.56 22.03
N GLY A 106 3.08 9.57 21.43
CA GLY A 106 1.99 8.80 22.04
C GLY A 106 0.59 9.43 21.92
N SER A 107 0.48 10.68 21.43
CA SER A 107 -0.82 11.31 21.16
C SER A 107 -1.49 10.70 19.93
N LYS A 108 -2.84 10.64 19.93
CA LYS A 108 -3.67 10.24 18.79
C LYS A 108 -3.66 11.26 17.65
N THR A 109 -3.22 12.48 17.92
CA THR A 109 -3.14 13.59 16.96
C THR A 109 -1.75 13.67 16.32
N ALA A 110 -1.40 12.66 15.52
CA ALA A 110 -0.17 12.63 14.74
C ALA A 110 -0.05 13.82 13.77
N GLY A 111 1.16 14.11 13.29
CA GLY A 111 1.42 15.23 12.38
C GLY A 111 0.62 15.18 11.07
N HIS A 112 0.33 13.98 10.60
CA HIS A 112 -0.52 13.66 9.46
C HIS A 112 -1.46 12.50 9.86
N PRO A 113 -2.64 12.34 9.22
CA PRO A 113 -3.54 11.22 9.54
C PRO A 113 -2.87 9.86 9.32
N GLU A 114 -2.96 8.99 10.32
CA GLU A 114 -2.41 7.63 10.28
C GLU A 114 -3.52 6.60 10.54
N TYR A 115 -3.75 5.72 9.56
CA TYR A 115 -4.73 4.64 9.68
C TYR A 115 -4.39 3.71 10.84
N GLY A 116 -5.40 3.37 11.64
CA GLY A 116 -5.23 2.52 12.83
C GLY A 116 -4.68 3.24 14.07
N HIS A 117 -4.22 4.50 13.93
CA HIS A 117 -3.69 5.28 15.05
C HIS A 117 -4.81 5.94 15.87
N ALA A 118 -5.83 6.49 15.20
CA ALA A 118 -7.06 6.99 15.82
C ALA A 118 -8.29 6.48 15.09
N LEU A 119 -9.42 6.38 15.79
CA LEU A 119 -10.69 5.91 15.24
C LEU A 119 -11.18 6.85 14.12
N GLY A 120 -11.79 6.28 13.08
CA GLY A 120 -12.39 7.03 11.98
C GLY A 120 -11.40 7.60 10.96
N ILE A 121 -10.10 7.37 11.09
CA ILE A 121 -9.11 7.69 10.05
C ILE A 121 -9.16 6.62 8.96
N GLU A 122 -9.65 6.98 7.78
CA GLU A 122 -9.90 6.05 6.68
C GLU A 122 -8.63 5.61 5.95
N THR A 123 -7.58 6.42 5.96
CA THR A 123 -6.28 6.11 5.32
C THR A 123 -5.17 7.00 5.86
N THR A 124 -3.94 6.50 5.82
CA THR A 124 -2.75 7.32 6.07
C THR A 124 -2.51 8.26 4.91
N THR A 125 -2.38 9.56 5.22
CA THR A 125 -2.04 10.60 4.25
C THR A 125 -0.85 11.43 4.76
N GLY A 126 -0.42 12.41 3.98
CA GLY A 126 0.81 13.18 4.20
C GLY A 126 1.60 13.24 2.92
N PRO A 127 1.99 12.10 2.32
CA PRO A 127 2.45 12.10 0.92
C PRO A 127 1.29 12.53 0.01
N LEU A 128 1.47 13.67 -0.67
CA LEU A 128 0.43 14.29 -1.49
C LEU A 128 -0.01 13.36 -2.65
N GLY A 129 -1.27 13.44 -3.04
CA GLY A 129 -1.83 12.57 -4.10
C GLY A 129 -2.25 11.17 -3.64
N GLN A 130 -1.69 10.64 -2.55
CA GLN A 130 -2.03 9.28 -2.07
C GLN A 130 -3.48 9.18 -1.61
N GLY A 131 -3.99 10.20 -0.88
CA GLY A 131 -5.36 10.17 -0.35
C GLY A 131 -6.43 10.12 -1.44
N ILE A 132 -6.35 10.97 -2.46
CA ILE A 132 -7.30 10.95 -3.58
C ILE A 132 -7.23 9.63 -4.36
N SER A 133 -6.02 9.08 -4.53
CA SER A 133 -5.81 7.84 -5.25
C SER A 133 -6.31 6.61 -4.48
N THR A 134 -6.11 6.60 -3.16
CA THR A 134 -6.70 5.60 -2.26
C THR A 134 -8.24 5.68 -2.25
N ALA A 135 -8.80 6.90 -2.26
CA ALA A 135 -10.25 7.10 -2.33
C ALA A 135 -10.88 6.54 -3.61
N VAL A 136 -10.15 6.54 -4.73
CA VAL A 136 -10.58 5.85 -5.96
C VAL A 136 -10.78 4.36 -5.71
N GLY A 137 -9.86 3.71 -5.01
CA GLY A 137 -9.99 2.31 -4.63
C GLY A 137 -11.19 2.04 -3.70
N MET A 138 -11.43 2.91 -2.72
CA MET A 138 -12.62 2.83 -1.86
C MET A 138 -13.91 2.94 -2.66
N ALA A 139 -13.98 3.86 -3.62
CA ALA A 139 -15.15 4.03 -4.49
C ALA A 139 -15.36 2.85 -5.46
N ILE A 140 -14.29 2.19 -5.92
CA ILE A 140 -14.38 0.93 -6.69
C ILE A 140 -14.99 -0.16 -5.82
N ALA A 141 -14.48 -0.35 -4.61
CA ALA A 141 -14.95 -1.37 -3.68
C ALA A 141 -16.44 -1.15 -3.30
N GLU A 142 -16.86 0.09 -3.07
CA GLU A 142 -18.27 0.42 -2.85
C GLU A 142 -19.14 -0.02 -4.03
N GLN A 143 -18.77 0.31 -5.28
CA GLN A 143 -19.54 -0.08 -6.45
C GLN A 143 -19.61 -1.62 -6.61
N MET A 144 -18.53 -2.33 -6.30
CA MET A 144 -18.50 -3.80 -6.33
C MET A 144 -19.38 -4.40 -5.25
N MET A 145 -19.32 -3.90 -4.01
CA MET A 145 -20.19 -4.34 -2.91
C MET A 145 -21.67 -4.06 -3.22
N ALA A 146 -21.98 -2.88 -3.76
CA ALA A 146 -23.33 -2.53 -4.20
C ALA A 146 -23.82 -3.44 -5.35
N ALA A 147 -22.93 -3.80 -6.29
CA ALA A 147 -23.27 -4.73 -7.38
C ALA A 147 -23.52 -6.16 -6.89
N ARG A 148 -22.88 -6.57 -5.80
CA ARG A 148 -22.97 -7.91 -5.19
C ARG A 148 -24.15 -8.05 -4.23
N PHE A 149 -24.38 -7.06 -3.37
CA PHE A 149 -25.33 -7.12 -2.26
C PHE A 149 -26.52 -6.15 -2.38
N GLY A 150 -26.50 -5.28 -3.38
CA GLY A 150 -27.52 -4.27 -3.60
C GLY A 150 -27.30 -2.98 -2.79
N SER A 151 -27.95 -1.90 -3.25
CA SER A 151 -27.86 -0.57 -2.64
C SER A 151 -28.57 -0.47 -1.28
N ALA A 152 -29.32 -1.46 -0.87
CA ALA A 152 -29.90 -1.52 0.49
C ALA A 152 -28.82 -1.77 1.56
N LEU A 153 -27.74 -2.49 1.23
CA LEU A 153 -26.66 -2.84 2.13
C LEU A 153 -25.38 -2.08 1.87
N CYS A 154 -25.16 -1.57 0.65
CA CYS A 154 -23.98 -0.79 0.32
C CYS A 154 -24.37 0.44 -0.51
N ASN A 155 -24.36 1.62 0.13
CA ASN A 155 -24.81 2.87 -0.51
C ASN A 155 -24.19 4.11 0.14
N HIS A 156 -22.88 4.14 0.30
CA HIS A 156 -22.16 5.26 0.88
C HIS A 156 -21.34 6.04 -0.15
N PHE A 157 -20.99 7.25 0.19
CA PHE A 157 -20.12 8.12 -0.58
C PHE A 157 -18.70 8.10 -0.03
N THR A 158 -17.73 8.38 -0.90
CA THR A 158 -16.36 8.70 -0.53
C THR A 158 -16.13 10.18 -0.80
N TYR A 159 -15.98 10.97 0.25
CA TYR A 159 -15.66 12.40 0.19
C TYR A 159 -14.18 12.61 0.44
N VAL A 160 -13.56 13.45 -0.38
CA VAL A 160 -12.13 13.75 -0.31
C VAL A 160 -11.92 15.25 -0.19
N VAL A 161 -11.04 15.69 0.71
CA VAL A 161 -10.52 17.06 0.69
C VAL A 161 -9.10 17.02 0.14
N ALA A 162 -8.85 17.73 -0.97
CA ALA A 162 -7.57 17.81 -1.66
C ALA A 162 -7.14 19.26 -1.83
N GLY A 163 -5.85 19.54 -1.73
CA GLY A 163 -5.26 20.84 -2.05
C GLY A 163 -4.60 20.86 -3.43
N ASP A 164 -4.08 22.01 -3.84
CA ASP A 164 -3.36 22.19 -5.11
C ASP A 164 -2.20 21.18 -5.27
N GLY A 165 -1.39 21.01 -4.23
CA GLY A 165 -0.29 20.04 -4.25
C GLY A 165 -0.76 18.61 -4.47
N CYS A 166 -1.91 18.20 -3.89
CA CYS A 166 -2.47 16.87 -4.18
C CYS A 166 -2.79 16.69 -5.66
N LEU A 167 -3.31 17.73 -6.33
CA LEU A 167 -3.70 17.67 -7.73
C LEU A 167 -2.51 17.79 -8.70
N GLN A 168 -1.36 18.28 -8.25
CA GLN A 168 -0.14 18.37 -9.06
C GLN A 168 0.64 17.06 -9.10
N GLU A 169 0.50 16.20 -8.09
CA GLU A 169 1.19 14.91 -8.04
C GLU A 169 0.84 14.01 -9.23
N GLY A 170 1.84 13.33 -9.79
CA GLY A 170 1.68 12.42 -10.93
C GLY A 170 0.63 11.33 -10.69
N ILE A 171 0.63 10.72 -9.50
CA ILE A 171 -0.35 9.69 -9.12
C ILE A 171 -1.80 10.19 -9.19
N SER A 172 -2.05 11.48 -8.95
CA SER A 172 -3.39 12.06 -9.04
C SER A 172 -3.90 12.12 -10.49
N HIS A 173 -3.01 12.27 -11.49
CA HIS A 173 -3.40 12.17 -12.89
C HIS A 173 -3.87 10.76 -13.22
N GLU A 174 -3.15 9.73 -12.77
CA GLU A 174 -3.53 8.33 -12.93
C GLU A 174 -4.89 8.04 -12.29
N ALA A 175 -5.08 8.48 -11.05
CA ALA A 175 -6.30 8.25 -10.26
C ALA A 175 -7.52 8.97 -10.84
N ILE A 176 -7.37 10.24 -11.26
CA ILE A 176 -8.44 11.06 -11.83
C ILE A 176 -8.93 10.42 -13.13
N ASP A 177 -8.01 10.00 -14.00
CA ASP A 177 -8.35 9.38 -15.28
C ASP A 177 -9.05 8.02 -15.07
N LEU A 178 -8.54 7.17 -14.18
CA LEU A 178 -9.17 5.89 -13.83
C LEU A 178 -10.58 6.08 -13.27
N ALA A 179 -10.77 7.03 -12.35
CA ALA A 179 -12.07 7.29 -11.73
C ALA A 179 -13.10 7.79 -12.75
N GLY A 180 -12.70 8.67 -13.66
CA GLY A 180 -13.56 9.18 -14.73
C GLY A 180 -13.92 8.09 -15.73
N HIS A 181 -12.95 7.25 -16.15
CA HIS A 181 -13.17 6.08 -17.01
C HIS A 181 -14.21 5.13 -16.40
N LEU A 182 -14.05 4.76 -15.14
CA LEU A 182 -14.95 3.84 -14.43
C LEU A 182 -16.29 4.49 -14.03
N LYS A 183 -16.44 5.81 -14.18
CA LYS A 183 -17.64 6.57 -13.77
C LYS A 183 -17.99 6.36 -12.28
N LEU A 184 -17.03 6.56 -11.38
CA LEU A 184 -17.20 6.34 -9.95
C LEU A 184 -18.08 7.44 -9.32
N ARG A 185 -19.39 7.34 -9.53
CA ARG A 185 -20.39 8.38 -9.24
C ARG A 185 -20.52 8.78 -7.76
N LYS A 186 -19.99 7.98 -6.84
CA LYS A 186 -20.05 8.27 -5.40
C LYS A 186 -18.70 8.80 -4.85
N LEU A 187 -17.75 9.08 -5.72
CA LEU A 187 -16.52 9.79 -5.38
C LEU A 187 -16.73 11.28 -5.56
N VAL A 188 -16.60 12.04 -4.48
CA VAL A 188 -16.76 13.51 -4.45
C VAL A 188 -15.51 14.14 -3.87
N VAL A 189 -14.81 14.94 -4.66
CA VAL A 189 -13.60 15.66 -4.25
C VAL A 189 -13.95 17.13 -4.04
N LEU A 190 -13.72 17.64 -2.83
CA LEU A 190 -13.71 19.07 -2.52
C LEU A 190 -12.26 19.52 -2.63
N TRP A 191 -11.98 20.35 -3.63
CA TRP A 191 -10.67 20.92 -3.83
C TRP A 191 -10.56 22.28 -3.14
N ASP A 192 -9.62 22.42 -2.22
CA ASP A 192 -9.23 23.68 -1.59
C ASP A 192 -8.50 24.55 -2.62
N ASP A 193 -9.27 25.28 -3.43
CA ASP A 193 -8.77 26.19 -4.46
C ASP A 193 -8.40 27.55 -3.83
N ASN A 194 -7.41 27.53 -2.94
CA ASN A 194 -6.92 28.72 -2.26
C ASN A 194 -5.76 29.42 -3.00
N ARG A 195 -5.21 28.83 -4.05
CA ARG A 195 -4.09 29.28 -4.90
C ARG A 195 -2.77 29.49 -4.16
N ILE A 196 -2.56 28.82 -3.05
CA ILE A 196 -1.35 28.94 -2.25
C ILE A 196 -0.72 27.57 -2.03
N SER A 197 0.59 27.52 -2.21
CA SER A 197 1.46 26.43 -1.80
C SER A 197 2.46 26.91 -0.74
N ILE A 198 3.41 26.07 -0.35
CA ILE A 198 4.47 26.42 0.61
C ILE A 198 5.30 27.62 0.10
N ASP A 199 5.66 27.62 -1.18
CA ASP A 199 6.52 28.63 -1.79
C ASP A 199 5.80 29.97 -2.07
N GLY A 200 4.44 29.95 -2.08
CA GLY A 200 3.64 31.14 -2.39
C GLY A 200 2.45 30.85 -3.31
N SER A 201 2.20 31.75 -4.28
CA SER A 201 1.14 31.55 -5.26
C SER A 201 1.38 30.30 -6.13
N THR A 202 0.33 29.53 -6.38
CA THR A 202 0.39 28.39 -7.32
C THR A 202 0.81 28.81 -8.74
N ASP A 203 0.61 30.09 -9.11
CA ASP A 203 1.04 30.64 -10.40
C ASP A 203 2.57 30.55 -10.62
N LEU A 204 3.35 30.35 -9.54
CA LEU A 204 4.79 30.10 -9.63
C LEU A 204 5.14 28.77 -10.32
N SER A 205 4.25 27.76 -10.23
CA SER A 205 4.56 26.41 -10.66
C SER A 205 3.51 25.79 -11.61
N THR A 206 2.32 26.37 -11.73
CA THR A 206 1.27 25.82 -12.59
C THR A 206 0.34 26.89 -13.18
N SER A 207 -0.06 26.67 -14.43
CA SER A 207 -1.11 27.40 -15.11
C SER A 207 -2.28 26.47 -15.52
N MET A 208 -2.33 25.26 -14.96
CA MET A 208 -3.30 24.24 -15.31
C MET A 208 -4.72 24.65 -14.93
N ASN A 209 -5.64 24.58 -15.90
CA ASN A 209 -7.07 24.69 -15.63
C ASN A 209 -7.60 23.34 -15.11
N GLN A 210 -7.65 23.20 -13.80
CA GLN A 210 -8.06 21.95 -13.15
C GLN A 210 -9.50 21.55 -13.50
N LEU A 211 -10.43 22.50 -13.58
CA LEU A 211 -11.81 22.19 -13.96
C LEU A 211 -11.91 21.60 -15.38
N ALA A 212 -11.18 22.19 -16.33
CA ALA A 212 -11.12 21.66 -17.70
C ALA A 212 -10.48 20.26 -17.73
N ARG A 213 -9.38 20.06 -16.98
CA ARG A 213 -8.70 18.75 -16.87
C ARG A 213 -9.65 17.66 -16.35
N PHE A 214 -10.34 17.91 -15.25
CA PHE A 214 -11.28 16.94 -14.68
C PHE A 214 -12.45 16.65 -15.60
N ARG A 215 -13.00 17.68 -16.30
CA ARG A 215 -14.06 17.47 -17.31
C ARG A 215 -13.58 16.61 -18.47
N ALA A 216 -12.36 16.84 -18.96
CA ALA A 216 -11.74 16.02 -20.00
C ALA A 216 -11.55 14.56 -19.56
N ALA A 217 -11.22 14.34 -18.30
CA ALA A 217 -11.15 13.01 -17.69
C ALA A 217 -12.51 12.37 -17.37
N GLY A 218 -13.64 13.03 -17.72
CA GLY A 218 -14.98 12.45 -17.57
C GLY A 218 -15.69 12.75 -16.25
N TRP A 219 -15.20 13.70 -15.46
CA TRP A 219 -15.79 14.14 -14.20
C TRP A 219 -16.87 15.21 -14.40
N ASP A 220 -17.78 15.35 -13.41
CA ASP A 220 -18.58 16.56 -13.22
C ASP A 220 -17.80 17.54 -12.37
N ALA A 221 -17.31 18.62 -12.97
CA ALA A 221 -16.48 19.61 -12.28
C ALA A 221 -17.17 20.97 -12.25
N GLN A 222 -17.28 21.54 -11.03
CA GLN A 222 -17.92 22.83 -10.75
C GLN A 222 -17.06 23.65 -9.78
N ALA A 223 -17.24 24.98 -9.80
CA ALA A 223 -16.58 25.90 -8.88
C ALA A 223 -17.63 26.66 -8.05
N VAL A 224 -17.34 26.88 -6.79
CA VAL A 224 -18.19 27.64 -5.85
C VAL A 224 -17.33 28.52 -4.95
N ASP A 225 -17.93 29.53 -4.36
CA ASP A 225 -17.34 30.20 -3.17
C ASP A 225 -17.38 29.19 -2.01
N GLY A 226 -16.21 28.74 -1.55
CA GLY A 226 -16.08 27.80 -0.44
C GLY A 226 -16.49 28.36 0.92
N HIS A 227 -16.73 29.67 1.00
CA HIS A 227 -17.21 30.37 2.19
C HIS A 227 -18.72 30.69 2.15
N ASP A 228 -19.41 30.35 1.05
CA ASP A 228 -20.88 30.44 0.92
C ASP A 228 -21.51 29.07 1.19
N PRO A 229 -22.15 28.86 2.36
CA PRO A 229 -22.74 27.56 2.73
C PRO A 229 -23.79 27.07 1.75
N ASP A 230 -24.61 27.97 1.18
CA ASP A 230 -25.68 27.60 0.25
C ASP A 230 -25.14 27.20 -1.12
N ALA A 231 -24.06 27.86 -1.57
CA ALA A 231 -23.37 27.47 -2.80
C ALA A 231 -22.71 26.09 -2.66
N VAL A 232 -22.06 25.84 -1.52
CA VAL A 232 -21.45 24.52 -1.22
C VAL A 232 -22.50 23.43 -1.11
N GLU A 233 -23.64 23.68 -0.42
CA GLU A 233 -24.74 22.73 -0.32
C GLU A 233 -25.25 22.31 -1.71
N LYS A 234 -25.60 23.27 -2.55
CA LYS A 234 -26.12 23.03 -3.93
C LYS A 234 -25.11 22.23 -4.76
N ALA A 235 -23.81 22.52 -4.58
CA ALA A 235 -22.75 21.79 -5.28
C ALA A 235 -22.66 20.32 -4.84
N ILE A 236 -22.72 20.07 -3.52
CA ILE A 236 -22.73 18.69 -2.98
C ILE A 236 -24.01 17.95 -3.40
N GLU A 237 -25.17 18.60 -3.35
CA GLU A 237 -26.42 18.00 -3.84
C GLU A 237 -26.34 17.58 -5.32
N ARG A 238 -25.77 18.45 -6.17
CA ARG A 238 -25.54 18.12 -7.57
C ARG A 238 -24.59 16.94 -7.71
N ALA A 239 -23.45 16.94 -6.98
CA ALA A 239 -22.47 15.86 -6.97
C ALA A 239 -23.10 14.51 -6.57
N ARG A 240 -24.04 14.50 -5.62
CA ARG A 240 -24.75 13.28 -5.17
C ARG A 240 -25.75 12.73 -6.18
N ARG A 241 -26.17 13.53 -7.17
CA ARG A 241 -27.17 13.14 -8.20
C ARG A 241 -26.53 12.76 -9.55
N THR A 242 -25.30 13.18 -9.80
CA THR A 242 -24.62 12.88 -11.07
C THR A 242 -24.26 11.39 -11.19
N ARG A 243 -24.04 10.95 -12.44
CA ARG A 243 -23.57 9.59 -12.75
C ARG A 243 -22.06 9.53 -12.99
N LYS A 244 -21.34 10.60 -12.65
CA LYS A 244 -19.89 10.77 -12.82
C LYS A 244 -19.25 11.02 -11.45
N PRO A 245 -17.96 10.78 -11.26
CA PRO A 245 -17.24 11.34 -10.12
C PRO A 245 -17.30 12.86 -10.17
N SER A 246 -17.23 13.52 -9.02
CA SER A 246 -17.44 14.97 -8.93
C SER A 246 -16.23 15.68 -8.32
N LEU A 247 -15.85 16.81 -8.95
CA LEU A 247 -14.93 17.81 -8.38
C LEU A 247 -15.72 19.07 -8.03
N ILE A 248 -15.63 19.51 -6.79
CA ILE A 248 -16.11 20.81 -6.33
C ILE A 248 -14.89 21.66 -5.99
N ALA A 249 -14.53 22.59 -6.87
CA ALA A 249 -13.51 23.58 -6.59
C ALA A 249 -14.07 24.62 -5.61
N CYS A 250 -13.72 24.50 -4.36
CA CYS A 250 -14.09 25.44 -3.31
C CYS A 250 -13.08 26.59 -3.32
N ARG A 251 -13.48 27.75 -3.87
CA ARG A 251 -12.65 28.96 -3.77
C ARG A 251 -12.58 29.38 -2.32
N THR A 252 -11.42 29.25 -1.70
CA THR A 252 -11.18 29.58 -0.30
C THR A 252 -10.07 30.62 -0.15
N ARG A 253 -9.84 31.01 1.09
CA ARG A 253 -8.67 31.80 1.51
C ARG A 253 -7.91 31.02 2.57
N ILE A 254 -6.65 30.71 2.29
CA ILE A 254 -5.79 30.08 3.28
C ILE A 254 -5.72 30.97 4.55
N GLY A 255 -5.76 30.35 5.73
CA GLY A 255 -5.76 31.11 6.99
C GLY A 255 -6.99 32.01 7.17
N LYS A 256 -8.17 31.61 6.65
CA LYS A 256 -9.42 32.37 6.72
C LYS A 256 -9.73 32.80 8.14
N GLY A 257 -9.96 34.10 8.30
CA GLY A 257 -10.24 34.73 9.59
C GLY A 257 -9.01 35.32 10.28
N ALA A 258 -7.78 34.91 9.92
CA ALA A 258 -6.56 35.47 10.48
C ALA A 258 -6.58 37.01 10.35
N ALA A 259 -6.11 37.72 11.39
CA ALA A 259 -6.27 39.16 11.48
C ALA A 259 -5.52 39.90 10.37
N SER A 260 -4.22 39.60 10.23
CA SER A 260 -3.31 40.21 9.25
C SER A 260 -2.73 39.22 8.22
N MET A 261 -2.83 37.91 8.47
CA MET A 261 -2.17 36.88 7.67
C MET A 261 -3.12 36.12 6.74
N GLU A 262 -4.42 36.45 6.71
CA GLU A 262 -5.40 35.79 5.83
C GLU A 262 -4.95 35.89 4.35
N GLY A 263 -4.92 34.77 3.65
CA GLY A 263 -4.48 34.66 2.25
C GLY A 263 -2.97 34.61 2.06
N SER A 264 -2.18 34.68 3.15
CA SER A 264 -0.72 34.59 3.06
C SER A 264 -0.21 33.16 3.11
N HIS A 265 0.80 32.82 2.28
CA HIS A 265 1.51 31.55 2.35
C HIS A 265 2.16 31.28 3.72
N LYS A 266 2.42 32.32 4.51
CA LYS A 266 2.98 32.19 5.86
C LYS A 266 2.06 31.41 6.80
N THR A 267 0.76 31.34 6.53
CA THR A 267 -0.18 30.52 7.29
C THR A 267 -0.15 29.04 6.88
N HIS A 268 0.57 28.69 5.80
CA HIS A 268 0.54 27.33 5.27
C HIS A 268 1.12 26.32 6.26
N GLY A 269 2.34 26.51 6.73
CA GLY A 269 3.09 25.49 7.47
C GLY A 269 3.79 25.96 8.75
N ALA A 270 3.27 27.00 9.39
CA ALA A 270 3.83 27.54 10.63
C ALA A 270 2.73 28.00 11.61
N ALA A 271 3.06 28.01 12.88
CA ALA A 271 2.24 28.65 13.91
C ALA A 271 2.04 30.14 13.59
N LEU A 272 0.84 30.66 13.89
CA LEU A 272 0.50 32.07 13.59
C LEU A 272 1.17 33.06 14.53
N GLY A 273 1.48 32.64 15.73
CA GLY A 273 1.96 33.46 16.84
C GLY A 273 0.84 34.02 17.72
N GLU A 274 1.11 34.08 19.02
CA GLU A 274 0.13 34.51 20.06
C GLU A 274 -0.58 35.81 19.73
N LYS A 275 0.16 36.82 19.19
CA LYS A 275 -0.41 38.14 18.83
C LYS A 275 -1.43 38.01 17.70
N GLU A 276 -1.12 37.24 16.65
CA GLU A 276 -2.02 37.04 15.53
C GLU A 276 -3.27 36.26 15.95
N ILE A 277 -3.11 35.23 16.81
CA ILE A 277 -4.23 34.45 17.35
C ILE A 277 -5.15 35.34 18.23
N ALA A 278 -4.59 36.19 19.09
CA ALA A 278 -5.38 37.12 19.92
C ALA A 278 -6.18 38.09 19.05
N ALA A 279 -5.54 38.69 18.05
CA ALA A 279 -6.21 39.60 17.10
C ALA A 279 -7.27 38.86 16.23
N THR A 280 -7.02 37.56 15.90
CA THR A 280 -7.98 36.73 15.18
C THR A 280 -9.21 36.42 16.04
N ARG A 281 -9.05 36.15 17.34
CA ARG A 281 -10.16 35.99 18.29
C ARG A 281 -11.02 37.25 18.37
N GLU A 282 -10.39 38.40 18.47
CA GLU A 282 -11.10 39.70 18.48
C GLU A 282 -11.86 39.91 17.16
N LYS A 283 -11.19 39.76 16.01
CA LYS A 283 -11.78 39.94 14.66
C LYS A 283 -13.01 39.05 14.43
N LEU A 284 -12.97 37.79 14.87
CA LEU A 284 -14.05 36.84 14.68
C LEU A 284 -15.09 36.85 15.81
N GLY A 285 -14.88 37.64 16.88
CA GLY A 285 -15.77 37.69 18.03
C GLY A 285 -15.80 36.41 18.84
N TRP A 286 -14.64 35.77 19.03
CA TRP A 286 -14.49 34.51 19.80
C TRP A 286 -13.82 34.79 21.16
N PRO A 287 -14.60 35.11 22.21
CA PRO A 287 -14.06 35.53 23.50
C PRO A 287 -13.58 34.34 24.38
N HIS A 288 -13.50 33.16 23.84
CA HIS A 288 -13.19 31.93 24.61
C HIS A 288 -11.70 31.66 24.67
N PRO A 289 -11.21 31.04 25.76
CA PRO A 289 -9.81 30.65 25.87
C PRO A 289 -9.44 29.56 24.86
N PRO A 290 -8.14 29.26 24.66
CA PRO A 290 -7.69 28.15 23.86
C PRO A 290 -8.31 26.81 24.29
N PHE A 291 -8.56 25.91 23.31
CA PHE A 291 -9.13 24.58 23.53
C PHE A 291 -10.50 24.59 24.23
N PHE A 292 -11.29 25.63 24.03
CA PHE A 292 -12.66 25.69 24.56
C PHE A 292 -13.68 25.77 23.41
N VAL A 293 -14.67 24.89 23.47
CA VAL A 293 -15.82 24.88 22.54
C VAL A 293 -17.07 25.16 23.33
N PRO A 294 -17.83 26.24 22.99
CA PRO A 294 -19.09 26.55 23.65
C PRO A 294 -20.09 25.38 23.60
N PRO A 295 -20.84 25.10 24.69
CA PRO A 295 -21.76 23.96 24.74
C PRO A 295 -22.81 23.96 23.63
N GLU A 296 -23.31 25.10 23.20
CA GLU A 296 -24.26 25.25 22.10
C GLU A 296 -23.66 24.85 20.74
N ILE A 297 -22.38 25.12 20.52
CA ILE A 297 -21.67 24.71 19.31
C ILE A 297 -21.41 23.20 19.35
N LYS A 298 -21.01 22.67 20.51
CA LYS A 298 -20.85 21.23 20.70
C LYS A 298 -22.17 20.48 20.43
N ALA A 299 -23.28 20.96 21.00
CA ALA A 299 -24.60 20.39 20.77
C ALA A 299 -25.04 20.46 19.29
N ALA A 300 -24.61 21.47 18.52
CA ALA A 300 -24.86 21.52 17.09
C ALA A 300 -24.07 20.44 16.32
N TRP A 301 -22.80 20.20 16.68
CA TRP A 301 -21.98 19.15 16.11
C TRP A 301 -22.48 17.72 16.48
N GLU A 302 -23.02 17.51 17.68
CA GLU A 302 -23.61 16.24 18.13
C GLU A 302 -24.78 15.79 17.24
N LYS A 303 -25.46 16.69 16.54
CA LYS A 303 -26.51 16.35 15.56
C LYS A 303 -25.96 15.56 14.37
N VAL A 304 -24.70 15.76 14.01
CA VAL A 304 -24.01 14.97 12.96
C VAL A 304 -23.93 13.50 13.39
N ALA A 305 -23.46 13.26 14.61
CA ALA A 305 -23.39 11.91 15.19
C ALA A 305 -24.78 11.25 15.30
N THR A 306 -25.81 12.03 15.73
CA THR A 306 -27.19 11.54 15.82
C THR A 306 -27.74 11.10 14.46
N ARG A 307 -27.49 11.90 13.39
CA ARG A 307 -27.89 11.52 12.02
C ARG A 307 -27.18 10.24 11.56
N GLY A 308 -25.88 10.11 11.85
CA GLY A 308 -25.10 8.91 11.55
C GLY A 308 -25.63 7.68 12.26
N ARG A 309 -25.91 7.79 13.57
CA ARG A 309 -26.50 6.71 14.37
C ARG A 309 -27.84 6.26 13.82
N THR A 310 -28.75 7.19 13.53
CA THR A 310 -30.06 6.86 12.94
C THR A 310 -29.91 6.15 11.59
N ALA A 311 -28.94 6.56 10.77
CA ALA A 311 -28.68 5.91 9.49
C ALA A 311 -28.13 4.49 9.67
N ARG A 312 -27.22 4.28 10.65
CA ARG A 312 -26.67 2.96 11.00
C ARG A 312 -27.77 2.02 11.53
N GLU A 313 -28.56 2.46 12.49
CA GLU A 313 -29.65 1.65 13.07
C GLU A 313 -30.66 1.22 11.99
N ALA A 314 -31.02 2.13 11.09
CA ALA A 314 -31.87 1.80 9.95
C ALA A 314 -31.19 0.82 8.98
N TRP A 315 -29.87 0.89 8.81
CA TRP A 315 -29.10 -0.05 8.01
C TRP A 315 -29.03 -1.44 8.67
N GLU A 316 -28.80 -1.52 9.98
CA GLU A 316 -28.79 -2.78 10.74
C GLU A 316 -30.13 -3.54 10.58
N ILE A 317 -31.25 -2.83 10.66
CA ILE A 317 -32.58 -3.44 10.42
C ILE A 317 -32.65 -4.05 9.01
N ARG A 318 -32.11 -3.34 7.98
CA ARG A 318 -32.08 -3.88 6.61
C ARG A 318 -31.14 -5.07 6.47
N LEU A 319 -29.99 -5.05 7.15
CA LEU A 319 -29.02 -6.15 7.16
C LEU A 319 -29.66 -7.38 7.81
N ASP A 320 -30.30 -7.22 8.96
CA ASP A 320 -30.97 -8.31 9.71
C ASP A 320 -32.10 -8.98 8.91
N ALA A 321 -32.84 -8.18 8.14
CA ALA A 321 -33.84 -8.68 7.23
C ALA A 321 -33.32 -9.30 5.93
N SER A 322 -32.02 -9.15 5.65
CA SER A 322 -31.44 -9.61 4.39
C SER A 322 -31.11 -11.09 4.40
N ARG A 323 -31.53 -11.81 3.34
CA ARG A 323 -31.10 -13.21 3.10
C ARG A 323 -29.59 -13.33 2.86
N SER A 324 -28.93 -12.24 2.55
CA SER A 324 -27.48 -12.19 2.28
C SER A 324 -26.66 -11.80 3.52
N LYS A 325 -27.27 -11.61 4.72
CA LYS A 325 -26.59 -11.14 5.94
C LYS A 325 -25.28 -11.89 6.19
N LYS A 326 -25.35 -13.20 6.38
CA LYS A 326 -24.18 -14.02 6.69
C LYS A 326 -23.06 -13.85 5.65
N ARG A 327 -23.43 -13.90 4.36
CA ARG A 327 -22.46 -13.74 3.26
C ARG A 327 -21.88 -12.32 3.20
N TYR A 328 -22.69 -11.30 3.53
CA TYR A 328 -22.24 -9.92 3.62
C TYR A 328 -21.21 -9.76 4.73
N GLU A 329 -21.50 -10.21 5.94
CA GLU A 329 -20.61 -10.15 7.11
C GLU A 329 -19.28 -10.88 6.83
N GLN A 330 -19.34 -12.12 6.34
CA GLN A 330 -18.15 -12.88 5.93
C GLN A 330 -17.33 -12.16 4.87
N THR A 331 -18.00 -11.49 3.92
CA THR A 331 -17.30 -10.71 2.88
C THR A 331 -16.60 -9.50 3.48
N VAL A 332 -17.29 -8.70 4.32
CA VAL A 332 -16.71 -7.52 4.97
C VAL A 332 -15.48 -7.88 5.80
N GLU A 333 -15.55 -8.98 6.54
CA GLU A 333 -14.47 -9.50 7.38
C GLU A 333 -13.38 -10.24 6.57
N ARG A 334 -13.57 -10.41 5.26
CA ARG A 334 -12.66 -11.17 4.39
C ARG A 334 -12.38 -12.57 4.91
N GLN A 335 -13.41 -13.24 5.41
CA GLN A 335 -13.31 -14.63 5.85
C GLN A 335 -13.09 -15.55 4.63
N LEU A 336 -11.88 -16.09 4.51
CA LEU A 336 -11.58 -17.13 3.52
C LEU A 336 -12.28 -18.42 3.92
N ASP A 337 -12.90 -19.06 2.95
CA ASP A 337 -13.39 -20.43 3.14
C ASP A 337 -12.19 -21.38 3.38
N GLY A 338 -12.30 -22.28 4.37
CA GLY A 338 -11.24 -23.22 4.70
C GLY A 338 -10.78 -24.11 3.53
N GLU A 339 -11.62 -24.23 2.50
CA GLU A 339 -11.32 -25.01 1.29
C GLU A 339 -10.14 -24.47 0.47
N VAL A 340 -9.79 -23.16 0.56
CA VAL A 340 -8.70 -22.57 -0.24
C VAL A 340 -7.38 -23.24 0.06
N GLY A 341 -7.03 -23.41 1.34
CA GLY A 341 -5.81 -24.12 1.76
C GLY A 341 -5.76 -25.56 1.31
N ASP A 342 -6.87 -26.29 1.48
CA ASP A 342 -7.00 -27.69 1.06
C ASP A 342 -6.85 -27.85 -0.46
N LEU A 343 -7.43 -26.95 -1.25
CA LEU A 343 -7.33 -26.97 -2.70
C LEU A 343 -5.90 -26.66 -3.18
N LEU A 344 -5.21 -25.71 -2.54
CA LEU A 344 -3.80 -25.44 -2.83
C LEU A 344 -2.89 -26.62 -2.40
N ALA A 345 -3.18 -27.29 -1.28
CA ALA A 345 -2.47 -28.49 -0.89
C ALA A 345 -2.64 -29.65 -1.91
N ARG A 346 -3.87 -29.85 -2.41
CA ARG A 346 -4.14 -30.80 -3.51
C ARG A 346 -3.43 -30.41 -4.81
N PHE A 347 -3.41 -29.12 -5.13
CA PHE A 347 -2.67 -28.60 -6.28
C PHE A 347 -1.17 -28.93 -6.17
N ARG A 348 -0.54 -28.66 -5.03
CA ARG A 348 0.87 -29.02 -4.76
C ARG A 348 1.09 -30.53 -4.90
N GLY A 349 0.23 -31.34 -4.27
CA GLY A 349 0.30 -32.80 -4.36
C GLY A 349 0.23 -33.33 -5.80
N ALA A 350 -0.65 -32.79 -6.63
CA ALA A 350 -0.78 -33.21 -8.04
C ALA A 350 0.43 -32.83 -8.90
N HIS A 351 1.19 -31.79 -8.53
CA HIS A 351 2.38 -31.35 -9.28
C HIS A 351 3.67 -31.98 -8.81
N ARG A 352 3.78 -32.49 -7.57
CA ARG A 352 4.97 -33.18 -7.06
C ARG A 352 5.35 -34.45 -7.84
N THR A 353 4.37 -35.13 -8.40
CA THR A 353 4.59 -36.36 -9.18
C THR A 353 4.89 -36.10 -10.65
N ARG A 354 4.82 -34.85 -11.10
CA ARG A 354 5.03 -34.46 -12.48
C ARG A 354 6.33 -33.67 -12.60
N ALA A 355 7.21 -34.00 -13.52
CA ALA A 355 8.41 -33.20 -13.82
C ALA A 355 7.99 -31.93 -14.56
N THR A 356 7.28 -31.03 -13.86
CA THR A 356 6.76 -29.79 -14.43
C THR A 356 7.88 -28.76 -14.56
N LYS A 357 8.06 -28.22 -15.75
CA LYS A 357 8.96 -27.08 -15.99
C LYS A 357 8.14 -25.91 -16.50
N VAL A 358 7.94 -24.89 -15.63
CA VAL A 358 7.13 -23.71 -15.93
C VAL A 358 7.75 -22.44 -15.29
N ALA A 359 7.52 -21.29 -15.88
CA ALA A 359 7.88 -20.03 -15.23
C ALA A 359 7.06 -19.81 -13.95
N THR A 360 7.63 -19.23 -12.91
CA THR A 360 6.88 -19.01 -11.67
C THR A 360 5.70 -18.06 -11.87
N ARG A 361 5.73 -17.14 -12.88
CA ARG A 361 4.54 -16.36 -13.28
C ARG A 361 3.40 -17.24 -13.82
N GLN A 362 3.72 -18.33 -14.54
CA GLN A 362 2.73 -19.30 -15.02
C GLN A 362 2.21 -20.17 -13.85
N ALA A 363 3.09 -20.59 -12.97
CA ALA A 363 2.73 -21.28 -11.74
C ALA A 363 1.80 -20.42 -10.87
N SER A 364 2.06 -19.11 -10.80
CA SER A 364 1.21 -18.13 -10.13
C SER A 364 -0.19 -18.06 -10.75
N GLN A 365 -0.32 -18.03 -12.08
CA GLN A 365 -1.63 -18.07 -12.74
C GLN A 365 -2.38 -19.37 -12.41
N MET A 366 -1.67 -20.50 -12.43
CA MET A 366 -2.28 -21.81 -12.10
C MET A 366 -2.77 -21.86 -10.66
N ALA A 367 -2.04 -21.30 -9.70
CA ALA A 367 -2.47 -21.15 -8.31
C ALA A 367 -3.66 -20.20 -8.19
N LEU A 368 -3.64 -19.07 -8.93
CA LEU A 368 -4.75 -18.11 -8.97
C LEU A 368 -6.03 -18.69 -9.57
N GLU A 369 -5.96 -19.60 -10.54
CA GLU A 369 -7.15 -20.33 -11.02
C GLU A 369 -7.83 -21.10 -9.90
N VAL A 370 -7.05 -21.76 -9.03
CA VAL A 370 -7.56 -22.47 -7.86
C VAL A 370 -8.16 -21.49 -6.85
N ILE A 371 -7.43 -20.45 -6.49
CA ILE A 371 -7.85 -19.44 -5.51
C ILE A 371 -9.13 -18.73 -5.97
N ASN A 372 -9.14 -18.22 -7.19
CA ASN A 372 -10.26 -17.47 -7.74
C ASN A 372 -11.52 -18.33 -7.98
N GLY A 373 -11.35 -19.63 -8.14
CA GLY A 373 -12.44 -20.60 -8.18
C GLY A 373 -13.03 -20.89 -6.80
N ALA A 374 -12.20 -20.89 -5.77
CA ALA A 374 -12.59 -21.20 -4.40
C ALA A 374 -13.19 -20.01 -3.63
N THR A 375 -12.74 -18.79 -3.91
CA THR A 375 -13.23 -17.59 -3.21
C THR A 375 -13.62 -16.46 -4.14
N ALA A 376 -14.64 -15.69 -3.73
CA ALA A 376 -15.05 -14.46 -4.38
C ALA A 376 -14.45 -13.19 -3.74
N LEU A 377 -13.55 -13.33 -2.77
CA LEU A 377 -12.97 -12.19 -2.04
C LEU A 377 -11.84 -11.50 -2.82
N THR A 378 -11.19 -12.22 -3.73
CA THR A 378 -10.10 -11.67 -4.53
C THR A 378 -10.59 -10.70 -5.60
N ILE A 379 -9.83 -9.62 -5.80
CA ILE A 379 -9.94 -8.74 -6.96
C ILE A 379 -8.55 -8.61 -7.59
N GLY A 380 -8.43 -9.07 -8.84
CA GLY A 380 -7.19 -9.02 -9.60
C GLY A 380 -7.09 -7.78 -10.47
N GLY A 381 -5.87 -7.51 -10.95
CA GLY A 381 -5.63 -6.48 -11.93
C GLY A 381 -4.22 -6.49 -12.48
N SER A 382 -3.95 -5.60 -13.43
CA SER A 382 -2.61 -5.38 -13.96
C SER A 382 -2.49 -3.96 -14.53
N ALA A 383 -1.28 -3.41 -14.46
CA ALA A 383 -0.91 -2.15 -15.10
C ALA A 383 -0.56 -2.37 -16.59
N ASP A 384 -1.58 -2.72 -17.38
CA ASP A 384 -1.50 -2.99 -18.83
C ASP A 384 -0.59 -4.16 -19.26
N LEU A 385 -0.24 -5.04 -18.32
CA LEU A 385 0.65 -6.18 -18.52
C LEU A 385 -0.04 -7.54 -18.28
N THR A 386 -1.37 -7.61 -18.42
CA THR A 386 -2.18 -8.81 -18.10
C THR A 386 -1.62 -10.07 -18.75
N GLY A 387 -1.28 -10.05 -20.03
CA GLY A 387 -0.73 -11.20 -20.76
C GLY A 387 0.71 -11.56 -20.36
N SER A 388 1.45 -10.61 -19.80
CA SER A 388 2.83 -10.82 -19.33
C SER A 388 2.89 -11.24 -17.86
N ASN A 389 2.05 -10.63 -17.00
CA ASN A 389 1.99 -10.96 -15.58
C ASN A 389 1.14 -12.20 -15.29
N LEU A 390 0.24 -12.57 -16.21
CA LEU A 390 -0.65 -13.73 -16.08
C LEU A 390 -1.55 -13.66 -14.84
N THR A 391 -2.11 -12.47 -14.57
CA THR A 391 -2.96 -12.18 -13.40
C THR A 391 -4.44 -12.38 -13.65
N LEU A 392 -4.87 -12.49 -14.90
CA LEU A 392 -6.25 -12.82 -15.28
C LEU A 392 -6.45 -14.33 -15.29
N THR A 393 -7.56 -14.78 -14.74
CA THR A 393 -7.96 -16.18 -14.69
C THR A 393 -9.30 -16.41 -15.39
N SER A 394 -9.61 -17.65 -15.71
CA SER A 394 -10.90 -18.05 -16.29
C SER A 394 -12.09 -17.75 -15.34
N GLN A 395 -11.81 -17.67 -14.04
CA GLN A 395 -12.77 -17.47 -12.97
C GLN A 395 -13.11 -15.97 -12.74
N THR A 396 -12.38 -15.05 -13.36
CA THR A 396 -12.56 -13.61 -13.15
C THR A 396 -12.95 -12.91 -14.43
N GLN A 397 -13.98 -12.06 -14.36
CA GLN A 397 -14.41 -11.21 -15.45
C GLN A 397 -13.94 -9.78 -15.24
N PRO A 398 -13.62 -9.02 -16.31
CA PRO A 398 -13.25 -7.63 -16.19
C PRO A 398 -14.39 -6.75 -15.64
N ILE A 399 -14.00 -5.78 -14.80
CA ILE A 399 -14.82 -4.64 -14.41
C ILE A 399 -14.83 -3.65 -15.58
N SER A 400 -15.98 -3.07 -15.87
CA SER A 400 -16.13 -2.05 -16.91
C SER A 400 -17.01 -0.90 -16.43
N PRO A 401 -16.97 0.27 -17.07
CA PRO A 401 -17.79 1.41 -16.70
C PRO A 401 -19.28 1.06 -16.55
N GLY A 402 -19.82 1.22 -15.33
CA GLY A 402 -21.20 0.88 -14.99
C GLY A 402 -21.48 -0.61 -14.76
N ASN A 403 -20.49 -1.50 -14.88
CA ASN A 403 -20.60 -2.91 -14.55
C ASN A 403 -19.48 -3.36 -13.58
N PHE A 404 -19.80 -3.41 -12.31
CA PHE A 404 -18.89 -3.77 -11.20
C PHE A 404 -19.13 -5.20 -10.67
N LYS A 405 -19.74 -6.08 -11.47
CA LYS A 405 -19.93 -7.50 -11.10
C LYS A 405 -18.67 -8.34 -11.30
N GLY A 406 -17.74 -7.84 -12.15
CA GLY A 406 -16.45 -8.47 -12.39
C GLY A 406 -15.53 -8.44 -11.18
N ARG A 407 -14.41 -9.16 -11.27
CA ARG A 407 -13.36 -9.25 -10.24
C ARG A 407 -11.96 -9.06 -10.83
N TYR A 408 -11.85 -8.41 -11.98
CA TYR A 408 -10.58 -8.07 -12.61
C TYR A 408 -10.61 -6.62 -13.12
N LEU A 409 -9.56 -5.86 -12.79
CA LEU A 409 -9.46 -4.45 -13.18
C LEU A 409 -8.24 -4.23 -14.08
N HIS A 410 -8.50 -3.76 -15.30
CA HIS A 410 -7.46 -3.22 -16.17
C HIS A 410 -7.10 -1.81 -15.70
N TYR A 411 -6.02 -1.67 -14.96
CA TYR A 411 -5.59 -0.37 -14.43
C TYR A 411 -5.02 0.55 -15.52
N GLY A 412 -4.63 -0.02 -16.68
CA GLY A 412 -3.85 0.68 -17.69
C GLY A 412 -2.41 0.92 -17.22
N ILE A 413 -1.63 1.71 -17.92
CA ILE A 413 -0.23 2.02 -17.58
C ILE A 413 -0.21 3.00 -16.41
N ARG A 414 -0.48 2.50 -15.20
CA ARG A 414 -0.68 3.28 -13.96
C ARG A 414 -0.26 2.47 -12.73
N GLU A 415 1.01 2.18 -12.60
CA GLU A 415 1.55 1.36 -11.50
C GLU A 415 1.29 2.00 -10.14
N HIS A 416 1.51 3.30 -10.02
CA HIS A 416 1.32 4.05 -8.78
C HIS A 416 -0.17 4.15 -8.41
N GLY A 417 -1.01 4.50 -9.38
CA GLY A 417 -2.47 4.55 -9.22
C GLY A 417 -3.07 3.19 -8.92
N MET A 418 -2.57 2.10 -9.54
CA MET A 418 -2.94 0.71 -9.22
C MET A 418 -2.65 0.39 -7.76
N ALA A 419 -1.42 0.62 -7.31
CA ALA A 419 -1.00 0.31 -5.94
C ALA A 419 -1.82 1.09 -4.90
N ALA A 420 -2.07 2.40 -5.12
CA ALA A 420 -2.89 3.21 -4.22
C ALA A 420 -4.38 2.83 -4.27
N ALA A 421 -4.92 2.48 -5.43
CA ALA A 421 -6.30 1.98 -5.53
C ALA A 421 -6.45 0.62 -4.81
N MET A 422 -5.46 -0.27 -4.90
CA MET A 422 -5.46 -1.51 -4.12
C MET A 422 -5.45 -1.23 -2.62
N ASN A 423 -4.69 -0.23 -2.13
CA ASN A 423 -4.77 0.21 -0.74
C ASN A 423 -6.20 0.62 -0.38
N GLY A 424 -6.86 1.40 -1.22
CA GLY A 424 -8.24 1.84 -1.01
C GLY A 424 -9.25 0.69 -0.98
N ILE A 425 -9.08 -0.30 -1.86
CA ILE A 425 -9.92 -1.52 -1.88
C ILE A 425 -9.73 -2.31 -0.59
N ALA A 426 -8.49 -2.47 -0.13
CA ALA A 426 -8.18 -3.16 1.12
C ALA A 426 -8.73 -2.41 2.34
N LEU A 427 -8.60 -1.08 2.40
CA LEU A 427 -9.12 -0.23 3.49
C LEU A 427 -10.64 -0.21 3.55
N HIS A 428 -11.31 -0.25 2.40
CA HIS A 428 -12.77 -0.34 2.36
C HIS A 428 -13.30 -1.61 3.02
N GLY A 429 -12.56 -2.71 2.94
CA GLY A 429 -13.00 -4.04 3.35
C GLY A 429 -13.74 -4.79 2.24
N GLY A 430 -13.95 -6.08 2.45
CA GLY A 430 -14.72 -6.94 1.54
C GLY A 430 -13.91 -7.61 0.43
N PHE A 431 -12.67 -7.15 0.16
CA PHE A 431 -11.85 -7.70 -0.91
C PHE A 431 -10.37 -7.82 -0.52
N ILE A 432 -9.69 -8.77 -1.15
CA ILE A 432 -8.24 -8.97 -1.11
C ILE A 432 -7.70 -8.61 -2.50
N PRO A 433 -7.13 -7.41 -2.69
CA PRO A 433 -6.64 -6.98 -3.98
C PRO A 433 -5.28 -7.60 -4.32
N TYR A 434 -5.12 -8.03 -5.59
CA TYR A 434 -3.82 -8.34 -6.15
C TYR A 434 -3.62 -7.62 -7.48
N GLY A 435 -2.41 -7.13 -7.74
CA GLY A 435 -2.12 -6.36 -8.94
C GLY A 435 -0.74 -6.66 -9.51
N GLY A 436 -0.67 -6.74 -10.85
CA GLY A 436 0.53 -7.14 -11.57
C GLY A 436 1.20 -5.99 -12.32
N THR A 437 2.54 -6.00 -12.27
CA THR A 437 3.44 -5.26 -13.16
C THR A 437 4.79 -5.97 -13.22
N PHE A 438 5.80 -5.44 -13.93
CA PHE A 438 7.16 -5.95 -13.85
C PHE A 438 7.83 -5.51 -12.54
N LEU A 439 8.75 -6.32 -12.03
CA LEU A 439 9.43 -6.02 -10.77
C LEU A 439 10.18 -4.67 -10.82
N VAL A 440 10.83 -4.36 -11.94
CA VAL A 440 11.51 -3.07 -12.15
C VAL A 440 10.56 -1.87 -12.01
N PHE A 441 9.29 -2.02 -12.39
CA PHE A 441 8.31 -0.93 -12.31
C PHE A 441 7.70 -0.76 -10.90
N SER A 442 8.17 -1.52 -9.92
CA SER A 442 7.94 -1.19 -8.50
C SER A 442 8.49 0.18 -8.14
N ASP A 443 9.47 0.71 -8.88
CA ASP A 443 9.98 2.08 -8.74
C ASP A 443 8.87 3.12 -8.91
N TYR A 444 7.98 2.95 -9.90
CA TYR A 444 6.82 3.83 -10.06
C TYR A 444 5.82 3.71 -8.92
N ALA A 445 5.60 2.51 -8.38
CA ALA A 445 4.60 2.22 -7.36
C ALA A 445 5.10 2.40 -5.91
N ARG A 446 6.40 2.64 -5.72
CA ARG A 446 7.12 2.58 -4.44
C ARG A 446 6.43 3.33 -3.30
N GLY A 447 5.94 4.53 -3.56
CA GLY A 447 5.28 5.36 -2.55
C GLY A 447 4.01 4.69 -1.98
N ALA A 448 3.16 4.14 -2.84
CA ALA A 448 1.93 3.47 -2.44
C ALA A 448 2.19 2.09 -1.80
N MET A 449 3.19 1.33 -2.28
CA MET A 449 3.62 0.07 -1.67
C MET A 449 4.12 0.27 -0.24
N ARG A 450 4.91 1.33 0.00
CA ARG A 450 5.34 1.71 1.34
C ARG A 450 4.17 2.02 2.26
N LEU A 451 3.13 2.69 1.75
CA LEU A 451 1.92 2.97 2.52
C LEU A 451 1.11 1.70 2.81
N SER A 452 1.07 0.72 1.90
CA SER A 452 0.46 -0.59 2.20
C SER A 452 1.11 -1.23 3.44
N ALA A 453 2.43 -1.20 3.50
CA ALA A 453 3.21 -1.75 4.61
C ALA A 453 3.01 -0.95 5.90
N LEU A 454 3.04 0.38 5.83
CA LEU A 454 2.83 1.27 6.97
C LEU A 454 1.43 1.11 7.58
N MET A 455 0.40 0.94 6.74
CA MET A 455 -0.98 0.74 7.18
C MET A 455 -1.33 -0.72 7.52
N GLY A 456 -0.42 -1.65 7.29
CA GLY A 456 -0.68 -3.07 7.54
C GLY A 456 -1.82 -3.63 6.68
N LEU A 457 -1.76 -3.48 5.35
CA LEU A 457 -2.84 -3.87 4.45
C LEU A 457 -2.57 -5.20 3.74
N PRO A 458 -3.57 -6.08 3.58
CA PRO A 458 -3.44 -7.34 2.84
C PRO A 458 -3.49 -7.09 1.32
N VAL A 459 -2.51 -6.40 0.78
CA VAL A 459 -2.36 -6.12 -0.64
C VAL A 459 -1.30 -7.05 -1.22
N ILE A 460 -1.58 -7.67 -2.38
CA ILE A 460 -0.66 -8.61 -3.02
C ILE A 460 -0.15 -8.01 -4.33
N TYR A 461 1.17 -7.85 -4.42
CA TYR A 461 1.87 -7.35 -5.60
C TYR A 461 2.47 -8.52 -6.38
N VAL A 462 1.99 -8.74 -7.60
CA VAL A 462 2.49 -9.80 -8.51
C VAL A 462 3.51 -9.15 -9.44
N LEU A 463 4.79 -9.21 -9.05
CA LEU A 463 5.89 -8.54 -9.75
C LEU A 463 6.68 -9.56 -10.56
N THR A 464 6.44 -9.60 -11.86
CA THR A 464 7.08 -10.58 -12.76
C THR A 464 8.35 -10.02 -13.41
N HIS A 465 9.09 -10.87 -14.15
CA HIS A 465 10.36 -10.48 -14.79
C HIS A 465 11.39 -10.08 -13.73
N ASP A 466 11.65 -11.01 -12.80
CA ASP A 466 12.31 -10.80 -11.52
C ASP A 466 13.83 -10.63 -11.56
N SER A 467 14.49 -10.84 -12.71
CA SER A 467 15.94 -10.81 -12.83
C SER A 467 16.41 -10.65 -14.29
N ILE A 468 17.72 -10.70 -14.52
CA ILE A 468 18.31 -10.80 -15.87
C ILE A 468 17.77 -11.99 -16.68
N GLY A 469 17.13 -12.95 -16.02
CA GLY A 469 16.47 -14.08 -16.64
C GLY A 469 15.30 -13.72 -17.55
N LEU A 470 14.84 -12.48 -17.54
CA LEU A 470 13.86 -11.98 -18.51
C LEU A 470 14.45 -11.86 -19.94
N GLY A 471 15.78 -11.66 -20.07
CA GLY A 471 16.47 -11.74 -21.35
C GLY A 471 16.65 -10.41 -22.08
N GLU A 472 16.22 -10.40 -23.32
CA GLU A 472 16.58 -9.43 -24.37
C GLU A 472 16.10 -7.99 -24.11
N ASP A 473 15.11 -7.77 -23.26
CA ASP A 473 14.58 -6.42 -22.93
C ASP A 473 15.64 -5.50 -22.29
N GLY A 474 16.66 -6.11 -21.67
CA GLY A 474 17.87 -5.39 -21.24
C GLY A 474 17.73 -4.60 -19.95
N PRO A 475 18.72 -3.74 -19.65
CA PRO A 475 18.89 -3.10 -18.32
C PRO A 475 17.70 -2.28 -17.84
N THR A 476 16.91 -1.70 -18.73
CA THR A 476 15.74 -0.88 -18.38
C THR A 476 14.60 -1.70 -17.81
N HIS A 477 14.63 -3.03 -17.98
CA HIS A 477 13.61 -3.96 -17.54
C HIS A 477 14.13 -5.00 -16.53
N GLN A 478 15.46 -5.12 -16.39
CA GLN A 478 16.13 -6.09 -15.52
C GLN A 478 16.35 -5.49 -14.13
N PRO A 479 15.60 -5.95 -13.10
CA PRO A 479 15.82 -5.50 -11.74
C PRO A 479 17.12 -6.07 -11.17
N VAL A 480 17.88 -5.24 -10.46
CA VAL A 480 19.12 -5.61 -9.76
C VAL A 480 19.03 -5.27 -8.29
N GLU A 481 18.70 -4.01 -7.96
CA GLU A 481 18.58 -3.48 -6.60
C GLU A 481 17.19 -3.64 -5.98
N HIS A 482 16.18 -3.96 -6.78
CA HIS A 482 14.77 -3.91 -6.38
C HIS A 482 14.41 -4.88 -5.25
N LEU A 483 14.98 -6.10 -5.26
CA LEU A 483 14.76 -7.05 -4.17
C LEU A 483 15.30 -6.53 -2.85
N ALA A 484 16.51 -5.95 -2.85
CA ALA A 484 17.09 -5.34 -1.66
C ALA A 484 16.25 -4.14 -1.16
N MET A 485 15.79 -3.27 -2.07
CA MET A 485 14.92 -2.14 -1.77
C MET A 485 13.59 -2.59 -1.15
N LEU A 486 12.98 -3.65 -1.67
CA LEU A 486 11.72 -4.17 -1.16
C LEU A 486 11.90 -4.82 0.22
N ARG A 487 12.94 -5.66 0.40
CA ARG A 487 13.32 -6.28 1.69
C ARG A 487 13.71 -5.26 2.75
N ALA A 488 14.20 -4.07 2.36
CA ALA A 488 14.47 -2.97 3.29
C ALA A 488 13.19 -2.25 3.80
N THR A 489 12.01 -2.59 3.26
CA THR A 489 10.75 -1.97 3.67
C THR A 489 10.16 -2.71 4.86
N PRO A 490 10.00 -2.05 6.03
CA PRO A 490 9.38 -2.70 7.19
C PRO A 490 7.97 -3.19 6.87
N ASN A 491 7.58 -4.32 7.47
CA ASN A 491 6.26 -4.93 7.33
C ASN A 491 5.85 -5.21 5.86
N LEU A 492 6.77 -5.75 5.06
CA LEU A 492 6.52 -6.16 3.68
C LEU A 492 7.10 -7.56 3.47
N ASN A 493 6.28 -8.57 3.18
CA ASN A 493 6.76 -9.89 2.82
C ASN A 493 7.22 -9.90 1.35
N VAL A 494 8.45 -10.34 1.09
CA VAL A 494 9.02 -10.44 -0.26
C VAL A 494 9.28 -11.91 -0.59
N PHE A 495 8.37 -12.50 -1.34
CA PHE A 495 8.44 -13.89 -1.80
C PHE A 495 9.12 -13.96 -3.17
N ARG A 496 10.11 -14.84 -3.30
CA ARG A 496 10.76 -15.18 -4.57
C ARG A 496 10.86 -16.70 -4.71
N PRO A 497 9.76 -17.36 -5.18
CA PRO A 497 9.67 -18.81 -5.24
C PRO A 497 10.54 -19.41 -6.35
N ALA A 498 11.10 -20.61 -6.09
CA ALA A 498 12.00 -21.32 -6.99
C ALA A 498 11.27 -22.22 -8.00
N ASP A 499 10.04 -22.65 -7.70
CA ASP A 499 9.28 -23.60 -8.54
C ASP A 499 7.76 -23.45 -8.35
N ILE A 500 7.01 -24.36 -8.99
CA ILE A 500 5.54 -24.39 -8.94
C ILE A 500 5.01 -24.66 -7.52
N ILE A 501 5.72 -25.45 -6.71
CA ILE A 501 5.30 -25.81 -5.34
C ILE A 501 5.46 -24.60 -4.43
N GLU A 502 6.66 -24.00 -4.40
CA GLU A 502 6.91 -22.78 -3.63
C GLU A 502 5.99 -21.65 -4.07
N THR A 503 5.71 -21.50 -5.37
CA THR A 503 4.79 -20.46 -5.85
C THR A 503 3.39 -20.62 -5.26
N ALA A 504 2.86 -21.85 -5.21
CA ALA A 504 1.56 -22.11 -4.61
C ALA A 504 1.57 -21.89 -3.08
N GLU A 505 2.66 -22.23 -2.41
CA GLU A 505 2.87 -21.98 -0.99
C GLU A 505 2.94 -20.50 -0.66
N CYS A 506 3.67 -19.71 -1.45
CA CYS A 506 3.73 -18.27 -1.30
C CYS A 506 2.35 -17.60 -1.50
N TRP A 507 1.55 -18.09 -2.46
CA TRP A 507 0.17 -17.62 -2.63
C TRP A 507 -0.72 -17.94 -1.43
N GLU A 508 -0.59 -19.17 -0.87
CA GLU A 508 -1.35 -19.56 0.32
C GLU A 508 -1.05 -18.64 1.52
N ILE A 509 0.23 -18.28 1.71
CA ILE A 509 0.64 -17.35 2.75
C ILE A 509 0.09 -15.94 2.46
N ALA A 510 0.32 -15.44 1.23
CA ALA A 510 -0.04 -14.08 0.85
C ALA A 510 -1.55 -13.80 0.98
N ILE A 511 -2.40 -14.75 0.59
CA ILE A 511 -3.87 -14.59 0.69
C ILE A 511 -4.37 -14.71 2.13
N GLY A 512 -3.64 -15.42 3.00
CA GLY A 512 -3.93 -15.58 4.41
C GLY A 512 -3.50 -14.40 5.28
N GLU A 513 -2.58 -13.54 4.77
CA GLU A 513 -2.10 -12.37 5.50
C GLU A 513 -3.22 -11.35 5.71
N LYS A 514 -3.28 -10.79 6.92
CA LYS A 514 -4.30 -9.78 7.28
C LYS A 514 -3.73 -8.39 7.43
N ASN A 515 -2.47 -8.30 7.91
CA ASN A 515 -1.86 -7.05 8.36
C ASN A 515 -0.49 -6.80 7.70
N THR A 516 -0.14 -7.55 6.66
CA THR A 516 1.15 -7.42 5.97
C THR A 516 0.94 -7.57 4.47
N PRO A 517 1.32 -6.60 3.66
CA PRO A 517 1.31 -6.76 2.22
C PRO A 517 2.38 -7.75 1.77
N SER A 518 2.14 -8.37 0.62
CA SER A 518 3.01 -9.38 0.04
C SER A 518 3.43 -9.02 -1.37
N VAL A 519 4.71 -9.22 -1.68
CA VAL A 519 5.28 -9.17 -3.02
C VAL A 519 5.58 -10.59 -3.46
N LEU A 520 5.16 -10.99 -4.66
CA LEU A 520 5.59 -12.20 -5.33
C LEU A 520 6.48 -11.79 -6.51
N ALA A 521 7.80 -11.95 -6.37
CA ALA A 521 8.79 -11.74 -7.41
C ALA A 521 8.92 -13.00 -8.26
N LEU A 522 8.48 -12.94 -9.52
CA LEU A 522 8.23 -14.12 -10.35
C LEU A 522 9.05 -14.13 -11.64
N SER A 523 9.61 -15.28 -12.00
CA SER A 523 10.41 -15.46 -13.20
C SER A 523 9.60 -15.38 -14.51
N ARG A 524 10.23 -14.86 -15.57
CA ARG A 524 9.75 -14.99 -16.96
C ARG A 524 10.13 -16.35 -17.55
N GLN A 525 11.35 -16.82 -17.27
CA GLN A 525 11.88 -18.10 -17.76
C GLN A 525 11.29 -19.28 -17.00
N ALA A 526 11.19 -20.42 -17.69
CA ALA A 526 10.68 -21.64 -17.10
C ALA A 526 11.72 -22.29 -16.17
N LEU A 527 11.29 -22.67 -14.97
CA LEU A 527 12.10 -23.33 -13.93
C LEU A 527 11.64 -24.77 -13.72
N PRO A 528 12.55 -25.70 -13.43
CA PRO A 528 12.19 -27.08 -13.10
C PRO A 528 11.54 -27.15 -11.72
N MET A 529 10.72 -28.15 -11.48
CA MET A 529 10.27 -28.50 -10.14
C MET A 529 11.42 -29.14 -9.37
N LEU A 530 11.84 -28.49 -8.30
CA LEU A 530 12.99 -28.91 -7.49
C LEU A 530 12.58 -29.68 -6.25
N ARG A 531 11.43 -29.32 -5.66
CA ARG A 531 10.96 -29.86 -4.40
C ARG A 531 10.26 -31.20 -4.56
N ARG A 532 10.96 -32.27 -4.23
CA ARG A 532 10.52 -33.68 -4.37
C ARG A 532 10.16 -34.35 -3.04
N THR A 533 10.29 -33.65 -1.91
CA THR A 533 10.01 -34.18 -0.58
C THR A 533 8.51 -34.45 -0.39
N ASP A 534 8.18 -35.62 0.18
CA ASP A 534 6.82 -36.00 0.59
C ASP A 534 6.39 -35.14 1.79
N GLY A 535 5.14 -34.68 1.80
CA GLY A 535 4.55 -33.88 2.87
C GLY A 535 3.62 -32.80 2.32
N ASN A 536 2.56 -32.46 3.06
CA ASN A 536 1.61 -31.41 2.68
C ASN A 536 1.96 -30.05 3.33
N GLU A 537 3.03 -30.00 4.12
CA GLU A 537 3.45 -28.81 4.83
C GLU A 537 3.86 -27.69 3.88
N ASN A 538 3.48 -26.47 4.23
CA ASN A 538 3.90 -25.27 3.54
C ASN A 538 5.27 -24.83 4.10
N LEU A 539 6.37 -25.30 3.48
CA LEU A 539 7.72 -24.98 3.94
C LEU A 539 8.11 -23.53 3.64
N SER A 540 7.50 -22.89 2.63
CA SER A 540 7.71 -21.46 2.36
C SER A 540 7.22 -20.57 3.51
N ALA A 541 6.32 -21.06 4.36
CA ALA A 541 5.89 -20.36 5.57
C ALA A 541 7.00 -20.21 6.62
N LEU A 542 8.02 -21.04 6.57
CA LEU A 542 9.21 -20.95 7.41
C LEU A 542 10.22 -19.92 6.86
N GLY A 543 10.03 -19.45 5.63
CA GLY A 543 10.83 -18.42 4.98
C GLY A 543 12.14 -18.91 4.36
N ALA A 544 12.77 -19.92 4.95
CA ALA A 544 13.87 -20.68 4.40
C ALA A 544 13.83 -22.12 4.93
N TYR A 545 14.31 -23.06 4.15
CA TYR A 545 14.38 -24.48 4.52
C TYR A 545 15.45 -25.20 3.72
N VAL A 546 15.93 -26.33 4.27
CA VAL A 546 16.90 -27.19 3.57
C VAL A 546 16.17 -27.94 2.46
N LEU A 547 16.44 -27.58 1.21
CA LEU A 547 15.89 -28.23 0.03
C LEU A 547 16.61 -29.56 -0.27
N MET A 548 17.93 -29.55 -0.13
CA MET A 548 18.78 -30.72 -0.33
C MET A 548 19.84 -30.78 0.76
N GLU A 549 19.85 -31.86 1.55
CA GLU A 549 20.85 -32.03 2.58
C GLU A 549 22.15 -32.61 2.02
N ALA A 550 23.26 -32.30 2.66
CA ALA A 550 24.57 -32.85 2.35
C ALA A 550 24.63 -34.36 2.66
N ARG A 551 25.46 -35.09 1.92
CA ARG A 551 25.73 -36.50 2.23
C ARG A 551 26.81 -36.65 3.31
N GLY A 552 26.43 -36.47 4.55
CA GLY A 552 27.29 -36.42 5.74
C GLY A 552 27.30 -35.02 6.37
N ASP A 553 28.35 -34.71 7.13
CA ASP A 553 28.52 -33.36 7.67
C ASP A 553 28.71 -32.35 6.53
N ARG A 554 28.13 -31.20 6.67
CA ARG A 554 28.22 -30.15 5.65
C ARG A 554 29.63 -29.58 5.56
N ASP A 555 30.24 -29.67 4.38
CA ASP A 555 31.46 -28.92 4.07
C ASP A 555 31.11 -27.48 3.68
N ILE A 556 29.93 -27.27 3.02
CA ILE A 556 29.46 -25.97 2.56
C ILE A 556 27.92 -25.91 2.49
N THR A 557 27.35 -24.73 2.70
CA THR A 557 25.92 -24.49 2.50
C THR A 557 25.72 -23.46 1.38
N LEU A 558 24.92 -23.82 0.36
CA LEU A 558 24.52 -22.96 -0.74
C LEU A 558 23.15 -22.36 -0.45
N LEU A 559 23.07 -21.03 -0.31
CA LEU A 559 21.85 -20.28 -0.03
C LEU A 559 21.37 -19.68 -1.36
N ALA A 560 20.13 -19.92 -1.76
CA ALA A 560 19.59 -19.35 -2.98
C ALA A 560 18.10 -19.04 -2.87
N THR A 561 17.59 -18.24 -3.80
CA THR A 561 16.18 -17.87 -3.90
C THR A 561 15.77 -17.78 -5.37
N GLY A 562 14.48 -18.04 -5.64
CA GLY A 562 13.95 -17.95 -7.00
C GLY A 562 14.67 -18.83 -8.01
N SER A 563 14.94 -18.29 -9.18
CA SER A 563 15.56 -19.01 -10.30
C SER A 563 16.97 -19.52 -9.99
N GLU A 564 17.68 -18.96 -9.04
CA GLU A 564 19.05 -19.38 -8.73
C GLU A 564 19.12 -20.63 -7.84
N VAL A 565 18.00 -21.09 -7.28
CA VAL A 565 17.94 -22.37 -6.55
C VAL A 565 18.27 -23.55 -7.48
N GLU A 566 17.87 -23.52 -8.76
CA GLU A 566 18.27 -24.50 -9.76
C GLU A 566 19.80 -24.55 -9.93
N ILE A 567 20.45 -23.38 -9.95
CA ILE A 567 21.92 -23.24 -10.07
C ILE A 567 22.61 -23.83 -8.83
N ALA A 568 22.07 -23.53 -7.64
CA ALA A 568 22.59 -24.06 -6.38
C ALA A 568 22.51 -25.60 -6.31
N VAL A 569 21.39 -26.17 -6.73
CA VAL A 569 21.21 -27.64 -6.79
C VAL A 569 22.22 -28.26 -7.76
N ALA A 570 22.34 -27.72 -8.98
CA ALA A 570 23.30 -28.21 -9.95
C ALA A 570 24.76 -28.11 -9.47
N ALA A 571 25.12 -27.03 -8.78
CA ALA A 571 26.45 -26.85 -8.20
C ALA A 571 26.70 -27.88 -7.07
N ALA A 572 25.73 -28.09 -6.17
CA ALA A 572 25.86 -29.06 -5.09
C ALA A 572 26.00 -30.51 -5.59
N GLU A 573 25.22 -30.88 -6.61
CA GLU A 573 25.35 -32.20 -7.24
C GLU A 573 26.74 -32.43 -7.83
N ARG A 574 27.33 -31.39 -8.46
CA ARG A 574 28.68 -31.46 -9.03
C ARG A 574 29.75 -31.49 -7.95
N LEU A 575 29.65 -30.63 -6.92
CA LEU A 575 30.57 -30.64 -5.76
C LEU A 575 30.64 -32.03 -5.14
N GLN A 576 29.48 -32.69 -5.00
CA GLN A 576 29.42 -34.06 -4.46
C GLN A 576 30.01 -35.11 -5.43
N ALA A 577 29.70 -35.04 -6.72
CA ALA A 577 30.06 -36.05 -7.69
C ALA A 577 31.53 -35.96 -8.15
N GLU A 578 32.03 -34.76 -8.38
CA GLU A 578 33.34 -34.48 -8.97
C GLU A 578 34.40 -34.24 -7.90
N GLU A 579 34.05 -33.50 -6.81
CA GLU A 579 34.99 -33.02 -5.80
C GLU A 579 34.87 -33.73 -4.45
N ARG A 580 33.81 -34.56 -4.23
CA ARG A 580 33.49 -35.22 -2.96
C ARG A 580 33.25 -34.28 -1.81
N ILE A 581 32.77 -33.04 -2.09
CA ILE A 581 32.40 -32.03 -1.14
C ILE A 581 30.94 -32.17 -0.78
N ALA A 582 30.62 -32.25 0.51
CA ALA A 582 29.28 -32.40 1.04
C ALA A 582 28.59 -31.04 1.10
N ALA A 583 27.83 -30.71 0.06
CA ALA A 583 27.11 -29.44 -0.04
C ALA A 583 25.61 -29.57 0.28
N ALA A 584 25.10 -28.74 1.17
CA ALA A 584 23.66 -28.56 1.39
C ALA A 584 23.13 -27.39 0.56
N VAL A 585 21.86 -27.48 0.12
CA VAL A 585 21.15 -26.39 -0.54
C VAL A 585 19.98 -25.93 0.30
N VAL A 586 19.93 -24.64 0.56
CA VAL A 586 18.83 -23.96 1.28
C VAL A 586 18.09 -23.08 0.29
N SER A 587 16.79 -23.32 0.13
CA SER A 587 15.89 -22.38 -0.54
C SER A 587 15.39 -21.34 0.46
N MET A 588 15.46 -20.07 0.07
CA MET A 588 15.08 -18.91 0.92
C MET A 588 13.96 -18.09 0.24
N PRO A 589 12.74 -18.62 0.09
CA PRO A 589 11.67 -17.92 -0.62
C PRO A 589 11.21 -16.61 0.02
N CYS A 590 11.42 -16.39 1.34
CA CYS A 590 11.00 -15.17 2.03
C CYS A 590 11.88 -14.90 3.28
N TRP A 591 12.72 -13.88 3.22
CA TRP A 591 13.62 -13.56 4.34
C TRP A 591 12.88 -13.11 5.60
N GLU A 592 11.80 -12.34 5.46
CA GLU A 592 11.03 -11.80 6.58
C GLU A 592 10.40 -12.92 7.42
N LYS A 593 9.93 -13.97 6.75
CA LYS A 593 9.40 -15.16 7.43
C LYS A 593 10.50 -15.98 8.10
N PHE A 594 11.69 -16.07 7.48
CA PHE A 594 12.83 -16.75 8.08
C PHE A 594 13.41 -15.98 9.28
N GLU A 595 13.45 -14.67 9.21
CA GLU A 595 13.87 -13.81 10.32
C GLU A 595 12.97 -13.97 11.55
N ALA A 596 11.68 -14.23 11.34
CA ALA A 596 10.71 -14.46 12.41
C ALA A 596 10.83 -15.84 13.06
N GLN A 597 11.64 -16.77 12.52
CA GLN A 597 11.88 -18.08 13.13
C GLN A 597 12.82 -17.95 14.33
N ASP A 598 12.74 -18.92 15.23
CA ASP A 598 13.67 -18.96 16.38
C ASP A 598 15.12 -19.25 15.94
N ALA A 599 16.05 -18.87 16.81
CA ALA A 599 17.48 -19.00 16.52
C ALA A 599 17.94 -20.47 16.37
N ALA A 600 17.23 -21.45 16.94
CA ALA A 600 17.57 -22.86 16.79
C ALA A 600 17.24 -23.33 15.40
N TYR A 601 16.05 -22.99 14.88
CA TYR A 601 15.65 -23.30 13.50
C TYR A 601 16.57 -22.59 12.49
N GLN A 602 16.88 -21.32 12.70
CA GLN A 602 17.78 -20.59 11.80
C GLN A 602 19.15 -21.24 11.75
N ARG A 603 19.74 -21.65 12.88
CA ARG A 603 21.02 -22.38 12.92
C ARG A 603 20.92 -23.74 12.25
N GLN A 604 19.85 -24.50 12.48
CA GLN A 604 19.62 -25.79 11.83
C GLN A 604 19.61 -25.66 10.31
N VAL A 605 18.91 -24.67 9.77
CA VAL A 605 18.79 -24.43 8.33
C VAL A 605 20.11 -23.98 7.73
N LEU A 606 20.75 -22.97 8.32
CA LEU A 606 21.97 -22.37 7.79
C LEU A 606 23.21 -23.27 8.01
N GLY A 607 23.26 -24.05 9.10
CA GLY A 607 24.43 -24.82 9.49
C GLY A 607 25.61 -23.95 9.94
N ASP A 608 26.72 -24.61 10.32
CA ASP A 608 27.95 -23.94 10.76
C ASP A 608 29.02 -23.89 9.66
N ALA A 609 28.82 -24.59 8.55
CA ALA A 609 29.74 -24.63 7.40
C ALA A 609 29.82 -23.25 6.70
N PRO A 610 30.93 -22.96 5.96
CA PRO A 610 31.01 -21.82 5.07
C PRO A 610 29.82 -21.71 4.12
N ARG A 611 29.42 -20.49 3.73
CA ARG A 611 28.21 -20.27 2.95
C ARG A 611 28.47 -19.51 1.66
N ILE A 612 27.77 -19.89 0.61
CA ILE A 612 27.68 -19.12 -0.63
C ILE A 612 26.24 -18.74 -0.86
N ALA A 613 25.98 -17.45 -1.06
CA ALA A 613 24.67 -16.96 -1.49
C ALA A 613 24.66 -16.72 -3.00
N ILE A 614 23.53 -17.11 -3.64
CA ILE A 614 23.37 -17.06 -5.09
C ILE A 614 22.05 -16.37 -5.42
N GLU A 615 22.11 -15.21 -6.04
CA GLU A 615 20.94 -14.46 -6.46
C GLU A 615 21.28 -13.55 -7.66
N ALA A 616 20.49 -13.58 -8.72
CA ALA A 616 20.62 -12.69 -9.86
C ALA A 616 20.12 -11.26 -9.53
N ALA A 617 20.65 -10.72 -8.44
CA ALA A 617 20.41 -9.38 -7.90
C ALA A 617 21.68 -8.89 -7.17
N GLY A 618 21.65 -7.68 -6.62
CA GLY A 618 22.75 -7.13 -5.84
C GLY A 618 22.92 -7.81 -4.47
N ARG A 619 24.15 -7.83 -3.97
CA ARG A 619 24.53 -8.46 -2.68
C ARG A 619 23.83 -7.86 -1.45
N LEU A 620 23.39 -6.61 -1.51
CA LEU A 620 22.91 -5.88 -0.33
C LEU A 620 21.83 -6.65 0.46
N GLY A 621 22.10 -6.87 1.74
CA GLY A 621 21.23 -7.60 2.66
C GLY A 621 21.59 -9.07 2.85
N TRP A 622 22.35 -9.71 1.94
CA TRP A 622 22.75 -11.11 2.06
C TRP A 622 23.73 -11.35 3.22
N ASP A 623 24.54 -10.34 3.57
CA ASP A 623 25.55 -10.47 4.64
C ASP A 623 24.97 -10.92 5.99
N ARG A 624 23.69 -10.67 6.25
CA ARG A 624 22.99 -11.14 7.46
C ARG A 624 22.86 -12.67 7.56
N TRP A 625 22.87 -13.37 6.41
CA TRP A 625 22.70 -14.82 6.31
C TRP A 625 24.00 -15.56 6.00
N MET A 626 24.98 -14.88 5.44
CA MET A 626 26.19 -15.49 4.91
C MET A 626 27.22 -15.83 5.96
N GLY A 627 27.46 -14.95 6.94
CA GLY A 627 28.53 -15.12 7.93
C GLY A 627 29.92 -14.66 7.43
N PRO A 628 30.97 -14.80 8.25
CA PRO A 628 32.32 -14.27 7.94
C PRO A 628 33.01 -15.00 6.79
N ASP A 629 32.97 -16.33 6.79
CA ASP A 629 33.57 -17.16 5.74
C ASP A 629 32.52 -17.44 4.67
N SER A 630 32.42 -16.58 3.68
CA SER A 630 31.34 -16.61 2.69
C SER A 630 31.71 -16.00 1.35
N ALA A 631 30.97 -16.37 0.32
CA ALA A 631 31.02 -15.79 -1.01
C ALA A 631 29.64 -15.44 -1.53
N PHE A 632 29.56 -14.54 -2.48
CA PHE A 632 28.31 -14.14 -3.15
C PHE A 632 28.45 -14.24 -4.65
N VAL A 633 27.57 -14.98 -5.31
CA VAL A 633 27.45 -15.09 -6.76
C VAL A 633 26.18 -14.35 -7.21
N GLY A 634 26.33 -13.19 -7.83
CA GLY A 634 25.23 -12.34 -8.23
C GLY A 634 25.69 -11.14 -9.07
N MET A 635 24.84 -10.10 -9.11
CA MET A 635 25.06 -8.91 -9.92
C MET A 635 25.94 -7.90 -9.20
N THR A 636 26.88 -7.30 -9.94
CA THR A 636 27.74 -6.20 -9.48
C THR A 636 27.47 -4.88 -10.21
N GLY A 637 26.53 -4.87 -11.16
CA GLY A 637 26.13 -3.72 -11.95
C GLY A 637 24.83 -3.99 -12.68
N PHE A 638 24.44 -3.10 -13.58
CA PHE A 638 23.24 -3.29 -14.39
C PHE A 638 23.38 -4.46 -15.36
N GLY A 639 22.24 -4.98 -15.81
CA GLY A 639 22.16 -6.06 -16.77
C GLY A 639 22.58 -5.66 -18.21
N ALA A 640 22.25 -6.51 -19.17
CA ALA A 640 22.54 -6.31 -20.60
C ALA A 640 21.44 -6.94 -21.47
N SER A 641 21.37 -6.56 -22.74
CA SER A 641 20.42 -7.13 -23.70
C SER A 641 21.04 -8.34 -24.41
N ALA A 642 20.58 -9.52 -24.06
CA ALA A 642 20.94 -10.79 -24.70
C ALA A 642 19.97 -11.91 -24.29
N PRO A 643 19.97 -13.09 -24.92
CA PRO A 643 19.25 -14.26 -24.43
C PRO A 643 19.63 -14.58 -22.97
N ALA A 644 18.66 -14.98 -22.16
CA ALA A 644 18.85 -15.20 -20.73
C ALA A 644 20.06 -16.10 -20.38
N GLY A 645 20.24 -17.22 -21.09
CA GLY A 645 21.38 -18.13 -20.86
C GLY A 645 22.75 -17.48 -21.13
N ASP A 646 22.82 -16.56 -22.09
CA ASP A 646 24.07 -15.80 -22.38
C ASP A 646 24.34 -14.79 -21.25
N LEU A 647 23.30 -14.14 -20.72
CA LEU A 647 23.42 -13.21 -19.60
C LEU A 647 23.92 -13.91 -18.33
N TYR A 648 23.33 -15.05 -17.98
CA TYR A 648 23.79 -15.81 -16.81
C TYR A 648 25.26 -16.23 -16.95
N ARG A 649 25.71 -16.65 -18.15
CA ARG A 649 27.14 -16.93 -18.41
C ARG A 649 28.02 -15.68 -18.35
N HIS A 650 27.55 -14.57 -18.95
CA HIS A 650 28.29 -13.30 -18.99
C HIS A 650 28.53 -12.74 -17.58
N PHE A 651 27.51 -12.77 -16.73
CA PHE A 651 27.63 -12.29 -15.35
C PHE A 651 28.15 -13.33 -14.36
N GLY A 652 28.51 -14.53 -14.83
CA GLY A 652 29.09 -15.57 -13.99
C GLY A 652 28.12 -16.21 -13.00
N ILE A 653 26.80 -16.05 -13.18
CA ILE A 653 25.80 -16.67 -12.30
C ILE A 653 25.50 -18.09 -12.82
N THR A 654 26.45 -18.99 -12.62
CA THR A 654 26.43 -20.35 -13.17
C THR A 654 26.88 -21.37 -12.13
N ALA A 655 26.46 -22.63 -12.30
CA ALA A 655 26.91 -23.73 -11.43
C ALA A 655 28.44 -23.89 -11.45
N ASP A 656 29.09 -23.69 -12.61
CA ASP A 656 30.55 -23.73 -12.74
C ASP A 656 31.24 -22.69 -11.84
N HIS A 657 30.73 -21.46 -11.83
CA HIS A 657 31.29 -20.40 -11.00
C HIS A 657 31.03 -20.64 -9.51
N VAL A 658 29.84 -21.12 -9.13
CA VAL A 658 29.54 -21.51 -7.75
C VAL A 658 30.47 -22.61 -7.25
N VAL A 659 30.76 -23.63 -8.09
CA VAL A 659 31.74 -24.70 -7.75
C VAL A 659 33.14 -24.09 -7.57
N ALA A 660 33.59 -23.20 -8.47
CA ALA A 660 34.89 -22.55 -8.36
C ALA A 660 35.01 -21.73 -7.06
N GLU A 661 34.00 -20.91 -6.73
CA GLU A 661 33.95 -20.14 -5.51
C GLU A 661 33.93 -21.03 -4.25
N ALA A 662 33.22 -22.16 -4.29
CA ALA A 662 33.18 -23.13 -3.20
C ALA A 662 34.57 -23.73 -2.93
N LEU A 663 35.27 -24.15 -3.98
CA LEU A 663 36.63 -24.67 -3.88
C LEU A 663 37.62 -23.63 -3.33
N ASP A 664 37.52 -22.39 -3.79
CA ASP A 664 38.36 -21.30 -3.29
C ASP A 664 38.06 -20.95 -1.83
N LEU A 665 36.79 -20.90 -1.45
CA LEU A 665 36.36 -20.62 -0.08
C LEU A 665 36.85 -21.71 0.89
N LEU A 666 36.73 -22.98 0.53
CA LEU A 666 37.18 -24.10 1.35
C LEU A 666 38.71 -24.15 1.50
N ARG A 667 39.47 -23.80 0.44
CA ARG A 667 40.93 -23.67 0.53
C ARG A 667 41.37 -22.55 1.48
N ARG A 668 40.63 -21.45 1.52
CA ARG A 668 40.91 -20.32 2.45
C ARG A 668 40.57 -20.69 3.90
N ALA A 669 39.53 -21.47 4.12
CA ALA A 669 39.11 -21.91 5.45
C ALA A 669 40.02 -23.01 6.05
N CYS A 670 40.69 -23.84 5.22
CA CYS A 670 41.62 -24.91 5.66
C CYS A 670 42.97 -24.79 4.90
N PRO A 671 43.83 -23.85 5.28
CA PRO A 671 45.11 -23.63 4.57
C PRO A 671 46.15 -24.76 4.67
N GLU A 672 45.94 -25.79 5.53
CA GLU A 672 46.91 -26.86 5.77
C GLU A 672 46.64 -28.18 5.04
N THR A 673 45.62 -28.28 4.15
CA THR A 673 45.34 -29.51 3.40
C THR A 673 46.05 -29.45 2.03
N PRO A 674 47.03 -30.34 1.74
CA PRO A 674 47.68 -30.41 0.41
C PRO A 674 46.59 -30.82 -0.64
N PRO A 675 46.76 -30.35 -1.91
CA PRO A 675 45.74 -30.54 -2.93
C PRO A 675 45.49 -32.04 -3.16
N ILE A 676 44.24 -32.50 -2.92
CA ILE A 676 43.80 -33.82 -3.28
C ILE A 676 43.75 -33.88 -4.80
N GLY A 677 44.72 -34.64 -5.39
CA GLY A 677 44.69 -35.06 -6.77
C GLY A 677 45.17 -34.05 -7.83
N ALA A 678 46.47 -33.82 -7.90
CA ALA A 678 47.05 -33.29 -9.12
C ALA A 678 46.87 -34.32 -10.27
N ARG A 679 45.79 -34.22 -11.05
CA ARG A 679 45.72 -34.77 -12.42
C ARG A 679 46.17 -33.69 -13.38
N THR A 680 47.32 -33.98 -14.04
CA THR A 680 47.92 -33.23 -15.11
C THR A 680 46.93 -32.91 -16.22
N GLY A 681 46.46 -31.69 -16.25
CA GLY A 681 45.69 -31.12 -17.34
C GLY A 681 46.11 -29.68 -17.54
N LYS A 682 46.54 -29.33 -18.74
CA LYS A 682 47.23 -28.10 -19.18
C LYS A 682 46.64 -26.82 -18.61
N PRO A 683 47.47 -25.77 -18.34
CA PRO A 683 47.01 -24.52 -17.76
C PRO A 683 46.11 -23.75 -18.76
N VAL A 684 44.95 -23.36 -18.31
CA VAL A 684 44.12 -22.36 -18.99
C VAL A 684 44.73 -20.99 -18.71
N ALA A 685 45.17 -20.31 -19.76
CA ALA A 685 45.77 -19.01 -19.69
C ALA A 685 44.80 -17.96 -19.12
N HIS A 686 45.18 -17.33 -18.01
CA HIS A 686 44.54 -16.12 -17.53
C HIS A 686 44.76 -14.98 -18.55
N ILE A 687 43.68 -14.49 -19.16
CA ILE A 687 43.69 -13.21 -19.87
C ILE A 687 43.26 -12.14 -18.85
N VAL A 688 44.25 -11.58 -18.17
CA VAL A 688 44.12 -10.28 -17.53
C VAL A 688 44.33 -9.24 -18.65
N ARG A 689 43.29 -8.57 -19.05
CA ARG A 689 43.42 -7.32 -19.82
C ARG A 689 43.33 -6.15 -18.86
N SER A 690 44.49 -5.52 -18.62
CA SER A 690 44.57 -4.18 -18.06
C SER A 690 43.84 -3.19 -18.97
N SER A 691 42.96 -2.39 -18.41
CA SER A 691 42.41 -1.21 -19.02
C SER A 691 43.43 -0.07 -18.89
N GLU A 692 44.12 0.26 -19.97
CA GLU A 692 44.64 1.60 -20.21
C GLU A 692 44.34 1.98 -21.67
N GLU A 693 43.86 3.22 -21.84
CA GLU A 693 43.72 4.03 -23.07
C GLU A 693 42.42 3.85 -23.92
N ALA A 694 41.69 4.91 -23.88
CA ALA A 694 40.89 5.79 -24.72
C ALA A 694 39.42 5.93 -24.28
#